data_3a243a6eba13305cb31ea55add3b6184
#
_entry.id   3a243a6eba13305cb31ea55add3b6184
#
_cell.length_a   1.000
_cell.length_b   1.000
_cell.length_c   1.000
_cell.angle_alpha   90.00
_cell.angle_beta   90.00
_cell.angle_gamma   90.00
#
_symmetry.space_group_name_H-M   'P 1'
#
loop_
_entity.id
_entity.type
_entity.pdbx_description
1 polymer ?
#
loop_
_entity_poly.entity_id
_entity_poly.type
_entity_poly.pdbx_seq_one_letter_code
_entity_poly.pdbx_strand_id
1 'polypeptide(L)'
;MPAIAFLRVACPAVLLLAVSASTAWAQANDAAFEQWVDLYAQRMPKRAEDCTPQVLEPFKKAADMVESWAAFLARFEGVSEGADVLARIDRLLAAKQRIDELLDEGFAMRGQFIEGNIDKDRIRVWLGVMSNLIDLSGRLKLQLSESVNYAAFRVASDATLRERLVDLCIRRNSEVGAAVVGVLILPPPPQAPQDLPPVSDATKLRIMELIAAAGERSQLPRLAQLIRDPETPMELVVHAVDTIRKIGLPQDLRPEDVGNDEVDPPVITADEVFGLLEGVPPTRLDAKTAELRKELLEWLDYRRKHGLEGNSYRLGHFDVQPGDWLLMRNPSPYNLFTDLHPGLFTHVGVATIEKGSDGKRRMVIVDLPERGSRIPAENVEAYISDTLHFAFLRHPNPEYAKIMGDRAAAIIGNDSSFDLNFRTDRVLDLKNKPLDGVAIKTYCAGLLLLCAQETPLPRQRFFPIPETARGGNTAENMQKLGLSIGKDFISPTGCLFSPELIIAGRVTPLYEPTREVEEMVFDHFSYGLENKIFTPSPDLYQSLRVKLAEAAEQNPVLAEALRKKENIGREMDLVAAAKTQAVVETLDEVAYGHSDLFTMARFAVTCGDLDRLPGLGYSSEQVEQFRMLRQRHQDLYERFLKGTLMARDLRVALVKYYGEQGKEELDRRFFREQ
;
A
#
# COMPACT_ATOMS: atom_id res chain seq x y z
N MET A 1 -46.50 0.00 54.49
CA MET A 1 -46.68 0.65 53.18
C MET A 1 -46.95 2.11 53.42
N PRO A 2 -46.02 3.00 53.14
CA PRO A 2 -45.90 3.80 51.94
C PRO A 2 -44.40 4.12 51.68
N ALA A 3 -43.78 3.54 50.62
CA ALA A 3 -42.43 3.90 50.19
C ALA A 3 -42.22 3.75 48.67
N ILE A 4 -43.32 3.63 47.87
CA ILE A 4 -43.20 3.38 46.41
C ILE A 4 -43.63 4.60 45.56
N ALA A 5 -44.10 5.68 46.18
CA ALA A 5 -44.58 6.86 45.44
C ALA A 5 -43.55 7.96 45.12
N PHE A 6 -42.31 7.85 45.64
CA PHE A 6 -41.28 8.92 45.46
C PHE A 6 -40.29 8.67 44.33
N LEU A 7 -40.30 7.50 43.68
CA LEU A 7 -39.33 7.15 42.59
C LEU A 7 -39.81 7.42 41.15
N ARG A 8 -41.03 7.95 40.97
CA ARG A 8 -41.58 8.20 39.60
C ARG A 8 -41.52 9.67 39.12
N VAL A 9 -41.07 10.61 39.92
CA VAL A 9 -41.03 12.02 39.55
C VAL A 9 -39.61 12.56 39.34
N ALA A 10 -38.57 11.87 39.79
CA ALA A 10 -37.17 12.28 39.62
C ALA A 10 -36.51 11.77 38.29
N CYS A 11 -37.18 10.93 37.51
CA CYS A 11 -36.57 10.28 36.35
C CYS A 11 -36.42 11.16 35.09
N PRO A 12 -37.34 12.09 34.72
CA PRO A 12 -37.18 12.87 33.47
C PRO A 12 -36.13 13.97 33.56
N ALA A 13 -35.96 14.60 34.70
CA ALA A 13 -35.00 15.69 34.86
C ALA A 13 -33.54 15.20 34.91
N VAL A 14 -33.31 14.05 35.53
CA VAL A 14 -31.98 13.41 35.58
C VAL A 14 -31.62 12.82 34.22
N LEU A 15 -32.58 12.27 33.46
CA LEU A 15 -32.36 11.82 32.09
C LEU A 15 -32.08 13.01 31.14
N LEU A 16 -32.82 14.12 31.26
CA LEU A 16 -32.58 15.34 30.47
C LEU A 16 -31.24 15.97 30.78
N LEU A 17 -30.80 16.00 32.02
CA LEU A 17 -29.48 16.48 32.43
C LEU A 17 -28.34 15.54 31.94
N ALA A 18 -28.54 14.23 31.97
CA ALA A 18 -27.58 13.27 31.45
C ALA A 18 -27.48 13.33 29.92
N VAL A 19 -28.59 13.52 29.21
CA VAL A 19 -28.62 13.68 27.75
C VAL A 19 -28.01 15.03 27.35
N SER A 20 -28.30 16.12 28.05
CA SER A 20 -27.67 17.44 27.77
C SER A 20 -26.18 17.46 28.13
N ALA A 21 -25.74 16.75 29.15
CA ALA A 21 -24.34 16.62 29.49
C ALA A 21 -23.57 15.75 28.46
N SER A 22 -24.19 14.70 27.93
CA SER A 22 -23.59 13.85 26.90
C SER A 22 -23.47 14.54 25.55
N THR A 23 -24.47 15.34 25.16
CA THR A 23 -24.41 16.14 23.92
C THR A 23 -23.39 17.28 24.01
N ALA A 24 -23.32 17.98 25.14
CA ALA A 24 -22.31 19.03 25.36
C ALA A 24 -20.88 18.44 25.38
N TRP A 25 -20.71 17.26 25.97
CA TRP A 25 -19.42 16.55 25.98
C TRP A 25 -19.02 16.06 24.58
N ALA A 26 -19.98 15.52 23.80
CA ALA A 26 -19.74 15.11 22.41
C ALA A 26 -19.35 16.31 21.55
N GLN A 27 -20.06 17.46 21.66
CA GLN A 27 -19.74 18.68 20.91
C GLN A 27 -18.35 19.25 21.27
N ALA A 28 -17.96 19.20 22.55
CA ALA A 28 -16.63 19.65 23.00
C ALA A 28 -15.52 18.76 22.39
N ASN A 29 -15.74 17.47 22.28
CA ASN A 29 -14.79 16.53 21.71
C ASN A 29 -14.69 16.66 20.18
N ASP A 30 -15.79 16.91 19.52
CA ASP A 30 -15.83 17.18 18.09
C ASP A 30 -15.04 18.46 17.73
N ALA A 31 -15.21 19.53 18.52
CA ALA A 31 -14.44 20.76 18.36
C ALA A 31 -12.93 20.55 18.63
N ALA A 32 -12.57 19.69 19.59
CA ALA A 32 -11.18 19.35 19.84
C ALA A 32 -10.52 18.63 18.66
N PHE A 33 -11.25 17.73 17.99
CA PHE A 33 -10.75 17.05 16.80
C PHE A 33 -10.45 18.04 15.66
N GLU A 34 -11.39 18.94 15.36
CA GLU A 34 -11.22 19.97 14.33
C GLU A 34 -10.02 20.88 14.65
N GLN A 35 -9.87 21.29 15.91
CA GLN A 35 -8.71 22.09 16.35
C GLN A 35 -7.37 21.37 16.12
N TRP A 36 -7.31 20.05 16.33
CA TRP A 36 -6.09 19.30 16.07
C TRP A 36 -5.80 19.11 14.58
N VAL A 37 -6.81 18.93 13.74
CA VAL A 37 -6.65 18.91 12.28
C VAL A 37 -6.14 20.27 11.79
N ASP A 38 -6.70 21.36 12.26
CA ASP A 38 -6.25 22.71 11.93
C ASP A 38 -4.82 22.97 12.39
N LEU A 39 -4.47 22.57 13.62
CA LEU A 39 -3.12 22.71 14.17
C LEU A 39 -2.10 21.88 13.36
N TYR A 40 -2.47 20.68 12.94
CA TYR A 40 -1.65 19.85 12.08
C TYR A 40 -1.40 20.54 10.73
N ALA A 41 -2.44 21.07 10.09
CA ALA A 41 -2.33 21.82 8.86
C ALA A 41 -1.48 23.10 9.00
N GLN A 42 -1.60 23.81 10.11
CA GLN A 42 -0.79 25.01 10.40
C GLN A 42 0.70 24.70 10.60
N ARG A 43 1.03 23.50 11.09
CA ARG A 43 2.40 23.06 11.31
C ARG A 43 3.08 22.52 10.05
N MET A 44 2.31 22.29 8.97
CA MET A 44 2.86 21.88 7.68
C MET A 44 3.81 22.95 7.14
N PRO A 45 5.09 22.64 6.83
CA PRO A 45 5.98 23.56 6.15
C PRO A 45 5.37 24.03 4.82
N LYS A 46 5.46 25.33 4.53
CA LYS A 46 4.92 25.90 3.28
C LYS A 46 5.99 26.11 2.22
N ARG A 47 7.26 26.13 2.63
CA ARG A 47 8.42 26.32 1.75
C ARG A 47 9.56 25.42 2.19
N ALA A 48 10.47 25.12 1.29
CA ALA A 48 11.66 24.32 1.61
C ALA A 48 12.49 24.90 2.78
N GLU A 49 12.54 26.24 2.88
CA GLU A 49 13.25 26.94 3.98
C GLU A 49 12.62 26.69 5.36
N ASP A 50 11.33 26.38 5.42
CA ASP A 50 10.62 26.10 6.66
C ASP A 50 10.90 24.68 7.20
N CYS A 51 11.49 23.81 6.37
CA CYS A 51 11.85 22.44 6.73
C CYS A 51 13.09 22.43 7.64
N THR A 52 12.89 22.67 8.92
CA THR A 52 13.93 22.63 9.95
C THR A 52 13.70 21.47 10.92
N PRO A 53 14.74 20.91 11.59
CA PRO A 53 14.57 19.79 12.51
C PRO A 53 13.52 20.01 13.60
N GLN A 54 13.31 21.27 14.01
CA GLN A 54 12.33 21.64 15.02
C GLN A 54 10.87 21.41 14.60
N VAL A 55 10.61 21.26 13.30
CA VAL A 55 9.25 21.04 12.76
C VAL A 55 8.78 19.61 13.00
N LEU A 56 9.65 18.61 12.92
CA LEU A 56 9.28 17.21 12.90
C LEU A 56 8.54 16.75 14.14
N GLU A 57 9.09 16.99 15.33
CA GLU A 57 8.51 16.48 16.56
C GLU A 57 7.13 17.10 16.87
N PRO A 58 6.94 18.43 16.79
CA PRO A 58 5.61 19.03 16.93
C PRO A 58 4.62 18.57 15.86
N PHE A 59 5.09 18.29 14.62
CA PHE A 59 4.26 17.81 13.52
C PHE A 59 3.76 16.38 13.80
N LYS A 60 4.66 15.46 14.18
CA LYS A 60 4.31 14.09 14.58
C LYS A 60 3.34 14.06 15.74
N LYS A 61 3.61 14.85 16.79
CA LYS A 61 2.71 14.95 17.95
C LYS A 61 1.30 15.42 17.57
N ALA A 62 1.18 16.34 16.63
CA ALA A 62 -0.13 16.77 16.15
C ALA A 62 -0.82 15.65 15.36
N ALA A 63 -0.09 14.85 14.56
CA ALA A 63 -0.63 13.67 13.87
C ALA A 63 -1.17 12.63 14.86
N ASP A 64 -0.40 12.32 15.92
CA ASP A 64 -0.83 11.37 16.95
C ASP A 64 -2.13 11.83 17.63
N MET A 65 -2.30 13.13 17.84
CA MET A 65 -3.53 13.71 18.40
C MET A 65 -4.68 13.62 17.41
N VAL A 66 -4.46 13.92 16.12
CA VAL A 66 -5.49 13.76 15.08
C VAL A 66 -5.93 12.29 15.00
N GLU A 67 -5.00 11.34 14.98
CA GLU A 67 -5.30 9.92 14.94
C GLU A 67 -6.07 9.47 16.19
N SER A 68 -5.66 9.90 17.38
CA SER A 68 -6.31 9.55 18.64
C SER A 68 -7.75 10.05 18.69
N TRP A 69 -7.99 11.29 18.26
CA TRP A 69 -9.32 11.87 18.21
C TRP A 69 -10.18 11.26 17.11
N ALA A 70 -9.62 10.99 15.93
CA ALA A 70 -10.33 10.27 14.86
C ALA A 70 -10.79 8.90 15.36
N ALA A 71 -9.93 8.20 16.07
CA ALA A 71 -10.25 6.93 16.70
C ALA A 71 -11.37 7.00 17.73
N PHE A 72 -11.37 8.05 18.54
CA PHE A 72 -12.45 8.31 19.49
C PHE A 72 -13.77 8.55 18.78
N LEU A 73 -13.80 9.41 17.74
CA LEU A 73 -14.99 9.68 16.95
C LEU A 73 -15.53 8.41 16.26
N ALA A 74 -14.64 7.56 15.78
CA ALA A 74 -14.97 6.31 15.11
C ALA A 74 -15.63 5.26 16.02
N ARG A 75 -15.51 5.39 17.34
CA ARG A 75 -16.18 4.49 18.30
C ARG A 75 -17.66 4.79 18.47
N PHE A 76 -18.12 5.97 18.09
CA PHE A 76 -19.51 6.43 18.31
C PHE A 76 -19.99 6.34 19.75
N GLU A 77 -19.08 6.37 20.73
CA GLU A 77 -19.43 6.36 22.15
C GLU A 77 -20.28 7.57 22.49
N GLY A 78 -21.37 7.34 23.24
CA GLY A 78 -22.31 8.38 23.66
C GLY A 78 -23.20 8.94 22.55
N VAL A 79 -23.18 8.35 21.34
CA VAL A 79 -24.05 8.73 20.22
C VAL A 79 -25.21 7.77 20.13
N SER A 80 -26.41 8.25 20.37
CA SER A 80 -27.65 7.45 20.34
C SER A 80 -28.45 7.61 19.04
N GLU A 81 -28.24 8.71 18.32
CA GLU A 81 -29.00 9.05 17.12
C GLU A 81 -28.16 8.86 15.86
N GLY A 82 -28.80 8.31 14.80
CA GLY A 82 -28.12 8.08 13.52
C GLY A 82 -27.66 9.39 12.84
N ALA A 83 -28.32 10.52 13.10
CA ALA A 83 -27.91 11.82 12.60
C ALA A 83 -26.52 12.25 13.15
N ASP A 84 -26.25 11.95 14.42
CA ASP A 84 -24.96 12.27 15.05
C ASP A 84 -23.83 11.35 14.53
N VAL A 85 -24.17 10.08 14.22
CA VAL A 85 -23.23 9.15 13.55
C VAL A 85 -22.79 9.72 12.20
N LEU A 86 -23.76 10.17 11.38
CA LEU A 86 -23.48 10.78 10.09
C LEU A 86 -22.63 12.07 10.22
N ALA A 87 -22.89 12.91 11.22
CA ALA A 87 -22.13 14.11 11.47
C ALA A 87 -20.65 13.78 11.81
N ARG A 88 -20.40 12.73 12.61
CA ARG A 88 -19.03 12.28 12.90
C ARG A 88 -18.33 11.70 11.67
N ILE A 89 -19.01 10.92 10.85
CA ILE A 89 -18.47 10.43 9.57
C ILE A 89 -18.10 11.61 8.66
N ASP A 90 -18.94 12.63 8.58
CA ASP A 90 -18.65 13.84 7.78
C ASP A 90 -17.37 14.54 8.23
N ARG A 91 -17.15 14.68 9.53
CA ARG A 91 -15.91 15.26 10.09
C ARG A 91 -14.67 14.41 9.78
N LEU A 92 -14.80 13.10 9.90
CA LEU A 92 -13.70 12.17 9.55
C LEU A 92 -13.36 12.25 8.06
N LEU A 93 -14.36 12.32 7.19
CA LEU A 93 -14.17 12.52 5.74
C LEU A 93 -13.52 13.87 5.44
N ALA A 94 -13.96 14.94 6.11
CA ALA A 94 -13.36 16.27 5.96
C ALA A 94 -11.90 16.30 6.41
N ALA A 95 -11.59 15.67 7.53
CA ALA A 95 -10.21 15.56 8.01
C ALA A 95 -9.33 14.77 7.05
N LYS A 96 -9.81 13.62 6.56
CA LYS A 96 -9.07 12.83 5.55
C LYS A 96 -8.81 13.64 4.28
N GLN A 97 -9.82 14.32 3.76
CA GLN A 97 -9.68 15.21 2.60
C GLN A 97 -8.62 16.28 2.87
N ARG A 98 -8.63 16.93 4.04
CA ARG A 98 -7.63 17.95 4.40
C ARG A 98 -6.21 17.38 4.47
N ILE A 99 -6.03 16.17 4.99
CA ILE A 99 -4.73 15.49 5.01
C ILE A 99 -4.23 15.18 3.59
N ASP A 100 -5.12 14.75 2.70
CA ASP A 100 -4.77 14.49 1.30
C ASP A 100 -4.37 15.78 0.55
N GLU A 101 -5.07 16.90 0.81
CA GLU A 101 -4.69 18.21 0.28
C GLU A 101 -3.30 18.64 0.77
N LEU A 102 -2.98 18.42 2.07
CA LEU A 102 -1.65 18.70 2.61
C LEU A 102 -0.58 17.82 1.97
N LEU A 103 -0.91 16.58 1.65
CA LEU A 103 -0.02 15.67 0.96
C LEU A 103 0.28 16.17 -0.46
N ASP A 104 -0.73 16.66 -1.18
CA ASP A 104 -0.56 17.30 -2.49
C ASP A 104 0.28 18.59 -2.42
N GLU A 105 -0.01 19.47 -1.44
CA GLU A 105 0.79 20.67 -1.16
C GLU A 105 2.26 20.29 -0.91
N GLY A 106 2.49 19.23 -0.12
CA GLY A 106 3.84 18.72 0.19
C GLY A 106 4.58 18.23 -1.04
N PHE A 107 3.95 17.42 -1.88
CA PHE A 107 4.57 16.96 -3.14
C PHE A 107 4.85 18.11 -4.12
N ALA A 108 4.01 19.13 -4.15
CA ALA A 108 4.23 20.32 -4.98
C ALA A 108 5.49 21.10 -4.58
N MET A 109 5.91 21.04 -3.30
CA MET A 109 7.12 21.71 -2.82
C MET A 109 8.43 21.06 -3.32
N ARG A 110 8.41 19.82 -3.80
CA ARG A 110 9.63 19.06 -4.12
C ARG A 110 10.64 19.80 -5.01
N GLY A 111 10.15 20.61 -5.97
CA GLY A 111 11.00 21.40 -6.87
C GLY A 111 11.83 22.46 -6.14
N GLN A 112 11.36 23.01 -5.03
CA GLN A 112 12.05 24.05 -4.28
C GLN A 112 13.38 23.57 -3.66
N PHE A 113 13.51 22.27 -3.40
CA PHE A 113 14.73 21.69 -2.78
C PHE A 113 15.91 21.56 -3.75
N ILE A 114 15.68 21.69 -5.05
CA ILE A 114 16.71 21.61 -6.09
C ILE A 114 17.04 22.98 -6.69
N GLU A 115 16.33 24.03 -6.26
CA GLU A 115 16.63 25.42 -6.66
C GLU A 115 17.78 25.97 -5.79
N GLY A 116 18.89 26.31 -6.41
CA GLY A 116 20.05 26.88 -5.72
C GLY A 116 20.95 25.83 -5.05
N ASN A 117 21.27 26.03 -3.78
CA ASN A 117 22.14 25.11 -3.03
C ASN A 117 21.31 24.02 -2.34
N ILE A 118 21.55 22.75 -2.72
CA ILE A 118 20.82 21.60 -2.18
C ILE A 118 21.20 21.38 -0.71
N ASP A 119 20.21 21.47 0.18
CA ASP A 119 20.33 21.24 1.61
C ASP A 119 19.67 19.90 1.98
N LYS A 120 20.48 18.86 2.17
CA LYS A 120 20.01 17.52 2.49
C LYS A 120 19.33 17.42 3.86
N ASP A 121 19.66 18.27 4.81
CA ASP A 121 19.03 18.26 6.13
C ASP A 121 17.57 18.72 6.02
N ARG A 122 17.32 19.76 5.22
CA ARG A 122 15.95 20.18 4.90
C ARG A 122 15.17 19.11 4.14
N ILE A 123 15.81 18.42 3.19
CA ILE A 123 15.20 17.32 2.46
C ILE A 123 14.80 16.19 3.43
N ARG A 124 15.66 15.81 4.38
CA ARG A 124 15.34 14.79 5.39
C ARG A 124 14.15 15.19 6.25
N VAL A 125 14.07 16.46 6.66
CA VAL A 125 12.90 16.97 7.40
C VAL A 125 11.64 16.85 6.56
N TRP A 126 11.69 17.28 5.29
CA TRP A 126 10.57 17.17 4.38
C TRP A 126 10.16 15.70 4.16
N LEU A 127 11.10 14.78 3.96
CA LEU A 127 10.83 13.35 3.84
C LEU A 127 10.11 12.82 5.10
N GLY A 128 10.53 13.24 6.29
CA GLY A 128 9.86 12.88 7.54
C GLY A 128 8.43 13.44 7.65
N VAL A 129 8.19 14.65 7.17
CA VAL A 129 6.84 15.25 7.09
C VAL A 129 5.97 14.48 6.11
N MET A 130 6.49 14.18 4.90
CA MET A 130 5.75 13.46 3.87
C MET A 130 5.42 12.02 4.27
N SER A 131 6.36 11.33 4.90
CA SER A 131 6.13 10.00 5.48
C SER A 131 4.97 10.03 6.47
N ASN A 132 5.01 10.97 7.41
CA ASN A 132 3.96 11.12 8.41
C ASN A 132 2.57 11.44 7.77
N LEU A 133 2.52 12.28 6.73
CA LEU A 133 1.28 12.57 6.00
C LEU A 133 0.72 11.32 5.29
N ILE A 134 1.57 10.54 4.63
CA ILE A 134 1.17 9.29 3.96
C ILE A 134 0.60 8.32 4.99
N ASP A 135 1.29 8.11 6.10
CA ASP A 135 0.90 7.18 7.15
C ASP A 135 -0.42 7.61 7.82
N LEU A 136 -0.56 8.89 8.15
CA LEU A 136 -1.82 9.42 8.71
C LEU A 136 -2.98 9.31 7.71
N SER A 137 -2.75 9.62 6.44
CA SER A 137 -3.74 9.46 5.37
C SER A 137 -4.24 8.02 5.27
N GLY A 138 -3.34 7.03 5.25
CA GLY A 138 -3.66 5.61 5.21
C GLY A 138 -4.43 5.14 6.44
N ARG A 139 -4.00 5.55 7.65
CA ARG A 139 -4.65 5.18 8.90
C ARG A 139 -6.05 5.80 9.04
N LEU A 140 -6.25 7.04 8.58
CA LEU A 140 -7.59 7.66 8.54
C LEU A 140 -8.49 6.94 7.53
N LYS A 141 -7.98 6.51 6.38
CA LYS A 141 -8.73 5.70 5.40
C LYS A 141 -9.22 4.40 6.02
N LEU A 142 -8.36 3.70 6.76
CA LEU A 142 -8.72 2.47 7.48
C LEU A 142 -9.77 2.73 8.56
N GLN A 143 -9.61 3.76 9.40
CA GLN A 143 -10.57 4.12 10.44
C GLN A 143 -11.93 4.47 9.87
N LEU A 144 -11.97 5.21 8.77
CA LEU A 144 -13.20 5.53 8.05
C LEU A 144 -13.88 4.28 7.52
N SER A 145 -13.15 3.37 6.89
CA SER A 145 -13.69 2.10 6.40
C SER A 145 -14.31 1.28 7.52
N GLU A 146 -13.63 1.14 8.66
CA GLU A 146 -14.16 0.45 9.86
C GLU A 146 -15.39 1.16 10.42
N SER A 147 -15.37 2.50 10.49
CA SER A 147 -16.47 3.31 11.03
C SER A 147 -17.73 3.22 10.20
N VAL A 148 -17.60 3.17 8.89
CA VAL A 148 -18.76 3.09 8.00
C VAL A 148 -19.35 1.69 7.95
N ASN A 149 -18.50 0.67 7.98
CA ASN A 149 -19.01 -0.69 8.18
C ASN A 149 -19.85 -0.76 9.46
N TYR A 150 -19.39 -0.17 10.56
CA TYR A 150 -20.16 -0.09 11.80
C TYR A 150 -21.46 0.71 11.64
N ALA A 151 -21.41 1.89 11.00
CA ALA A 151 -22.57 2.73 10.75
C ALA A 151 -23.55 2.05 9.78
N ALA A 152 -23.07 1.40 8.74
CA ALA A 152 -23.89 0.62 7.81
C ALA A 152 -24.69 -0.48 8.55
N PHE A 153 -24.13 -1.09 9.58
CA PHE A 153 -24.83 -2.10 10.39
C PHE A 153 -25.77 -1.50 11.46
N ARG A 154 -25.46 -0.32 12.03
CA ARG A 154 -26.30 0.30 13.07
C ARG A 154 -27.32 1.29 12.57
N VAL A 155 -26.97 2.03 11.53
CA VAL A 155 -27.86 2.99 10.86
C VAL A 155 -28.70 2.30 9.77
N ALA A 156 -28.36 1.08 9.43
CA ALA A 156 -28.93 0.31 8.32
C ALA A 156 -30.40 -0.10 8.52
N SER A 157 -30.92 -0.10 9.73
CA SER A 157 -32.35 -0.27 9.99
C SER A 157 -33.20 0.90 9.51
N ASP A 158 -32.59 2.09 9.28
CA ASP A 158 -33.28 3.26 8.75
C ASP A 158 -32.79 3.53 7.31
N ALA A 159 -33.65 3.22 6.34
CA ALA A 159 -33.39 3.44 4.93
C ALA A 159 -33.04 4.92 4.61
N THR A 160 -33.67 5.87 5.32
CA THR A 160 -33.44 7.31 5.14
C THR A 160 -32.01 7.69 5.56
N LEU A 161 -31.50 7.13 6.64
CA LEU A 161 -30.14 7.40 7.10
C LEU A 161 -29.07 6.80 6.16
N ARG A 162 -29.36 5.65 5.54
CA ARG A 162 -28.47 5.08 4.50
C ARG A 162 -28.39 5.96 3.26
N GLU A 163 -29.54 6.44 2.76
CA GLU A 163 -29.56 7.38 1.64
C GLU A 163 -28.76 8.65 1.99
N ARG A 164 -28.92 9.19 3.19
CA ARG A 164 -28.14 10.35 3.67
C ARG A 164 -26.64 10.05 3.77
N LEU A 165 -26.24 8.82 4.13
CA LEU A 165 -24.83 8.41 4.12
C LEU A 165 -24.27 8.40 2.69
N VAL A 166 -25.02 7.84 1.74
CA VAL A 166 -24.66 7.87 0.31
C VAL A 166 -24.55 9.31 -0.19
N ASP A 167 -25.56 10.17 0.10
CA ASP A 167 -25.54 11.60 -0.24
C ASP A 167 -24.33 12.33 0.33
N LEU A 168 -23.96 12.02 1.56
CA LEU A 168 -22.79 12.57 2.21
C LEU A 168 -21.50 12.21 1.47
N CYS A 169 -21.30 10.92 1.14
CA CYS A 169 -20.13 10.43 0.44
C CYS A 169 -20.04 11.01 -0.99
N ILE A 170 -21.17 11.12 -1.69
CA ILE A 170 -21.25 11.75 -3.02
C ILE A 170 -20.87 13.23 -2.95
N ARG A 171 -21.38 13.98 -1.97
CA ARG A 171 -21.05 15.41 -1.80
C ARG A 171 -19.56 15.63 -1.54
N ARG A 172 -18.91 14.74 -0.81
CA ARG A 172 -17.47 14.80 -0.55
C ARG A 172 -16.63 14.38 -1.76
N ASN A 173 -17.25 13.67 -2.73
CA ASN A 173 -16.61 13.17 -3.96
C ASN A 173 -15.21 12.63 -3.72
N SER A 174 -15.03 11.85 -2.66
CA SER A 174 -13.73 11.35 -2.23
C SER A 174 -13.59 9.87 -2.53
N GLU A 175 -12.38 9.44 -2.84
CA GLU A 175 -11.99 8.04 -2.96
C GLU A 175 -12.44 7.23 -1.73
N VAL A 176 -12.26 7.81 -0.53
CA VAL A 176 -12.68 7.18 0.72
C VAL A 176 -14.20 7.05 0.80
N GLY A 177 -14.95 8.07 0.35
CA GLY A 177 -16.42 7.99 0.26
C GLY A 177 -16.87 6.82 -0.62
N ALA A 178 -16.23 6.63 -1.79
CA ALA A 178 -16.51 5.52 -2.70
C ALA A 178 -16.17 4.16 -2.06
N ALA A 179 -15.02 4.04 -1.40
CA ALA A 179 -14.62 2.82 -0.68
C ALA A 179 -15.61 2.44 0.41
N VAL A 180 -16.12 3.46 1.10
CA VAL A 180 -17.03 3.37 2.23
C VAL A 180 -18.42 2.87 1.83
N VAL A 181 -19.08 3.55 0.87
CA VAL A 181 -20.46 3.18 0.48
C VAL A 181 -20.52 2.07 -0.56
N GLY A 182 -19.38 1.73 -1.17
CA GLY A 182 -19.29 0.63 -2.12
C GLY A 182 -19.75 -0.72 -1.57
N VAL A 183 -19.68 -0.92 -0.24
CA VAL A 183 -20.22 -2.13 0.39
C VAL A 183 -21.72 -2.28 0.23
N LEU A 184 -22.44 -1.19 0.00
CA LEU A 184 -23.91 -1.17 -0.12
C LEU A 184 -24.42 -1.61 -1.50
N ILE A 185 -23.56 -1.81 -2.50
CA ILE A 185 -24.00 -2.31 -3.82
C ILE A 185 -24.39 -3.78 -3.78
N LEU A 186 -23.87 -4.54 -2.80
CA LEU A 186 -24.20 -5.94 -2.59
C LEU A 186 -25.34 -6.09 -1.56
N PRO A 187 -26.08 -7.19 -1.59
CA PRO A 187 -26.98 -7.53 -0.51
C PRO A 187 -26.21 -7.69 0.82
N PRO A 188 -26.84 -7.39 1.96
CA PRO A 188 -26.20 -7.55 3.26
C PRO A 188 -25.73 -8.98 3.46
N PRO A 189 -24.57 -9.20 4.13
CA PRO A 189 -24.05 -10.55 4.35
C PRO A 189 -25.00 -11.37 5.23
N PRO A 190 -24.99 -12.70 5.13
CA PRO A 190 -25.91 -13.58 5.86
C PRO A 190 -25.90 -13.40 7.40
N GLN A 191 -24.82 -12.82 7.95
CA GLN A 191 -24.70 -12.52 9.38
C GLN A 191 -25.32 -11.16 9.77
N ALA A 192 -25.74 -10.36 8.79
CA ALA A 192 -26.44 -9.10 9.06
C ALA A 192 -27.84 -9.36 9.62
N PRO A 193 -28.41 -8.41 10.40
CA PRO A 193 -29.80 -8.51 10.83
C PRO A 193 -30.71 -8.73 9.62
N GLN A 194 -31.60 -9.75 9.72
CA GLN A 194 -32.46 -10.16 8.59
C GLN A 194 -33.45 -9.10 8.13
N ASP A 195 -33.66 -8.04 8.91
CA ASP A 195 -34.64 -7.00 8.67
C ASP A 195 -34.06 -5.76 7.94
N LEU A 196 -32.83 -5.85 7.41
CA LEU A 196 -32.24 -4.73 6.67
C LEU A 196 -32.93 -4.57 5.31
N PRO A 197 -33.64 -3.46 5.06
CA PRO A 197 -34.23 -3.21 3.75
C PRO A 197 -33.12 -3.11 2.70
N PRO A 198 -33.26 -3.70 1.50
CA PRO A 198 -32.27 -3.60 0.44
C PRO A 198 -32.08 -2.14 0.01
N VAL A 199 -30.89 -1.80 -0.45
CA VAL A 199 -30.63 -0.50 -1.07
C VAL A 199 -31.31 -0.48 -2.44
N SER A 200 -31.95 0.65 -2.79
CA SER A 200 -32.63 0.79 -4.09
C SER A 200 -31.65 0.70 -5.27
N ASP A 201 -32.13 0.21 -6.41
CA ASP A 201 -31.29 0.13 -7.61
C ASP A 201 -30.83 1.52 -8.07
N ALA A 202 -31.65 2.55 -7.92
CA ALA A 202 -31.26 3.94 -8.18
C ALA A 202 -30.10 4.39 -7.28
N THR A 203 -30.08 3.98 -6.01
CA THR A 203 -28.99 4.29 -5.09
C THR A 203 -27.73 3.52 -5.46
N LYS A 204 -27.84 2.25 -5.86
CA LYS A 204 -26.69 1.47 -6.35
C LYS A 204 -26.04 2.11 -7.57
N LEU A 205 -26.84 2.61 -8.53
CA LEU A 205 -26.32 3.34 -9.69
C LEU A 205 -25.53 4.59 -9.27
N ARG A 206 -26.05 5.39 -8.33
CA ARG A 206 -25.33 6.56 -7.79
C ARG A 206 -24.01 6.20 -7.10
N ILE A 207 -23.99 5.08 -6.38
CA ILE A 207 -22.76 4.55 -5.77
C ILE A 207 -21.77 4.14 -6.85
N MET A 208 -22.19 3.46 -7.91
CA MET A 208 -21.33 3.08 -9.03
C MET A 208 -20.76 4.31 -9.76
N GLU A 209 -21.57 5.37 -9.94
CA GLU A 209 -21.10 6.64 -10.49
C GLU A 209 -20.01 7.28 -9.60
N LEU A 210 -20.18 7.25 -8.28
CA LEU A 210 -19.18 7.72 -7.33
C LEU A 210 -17.90 6.88 -7.40
N ILE A 211 -18.01 5.55 -7.44
CA ILE A 211 -16.85 4.63 -7.60
C ILE A 211 -16.09 4.96 -8.88
N ALA A 212 -16.80 5.15 -10.00
CA ALA A 212 -16.21 5.50 -11.28
C ALA A 212 -15.52 6.87 -11.25
N ALA A 213 -16.16 7.89 -10.66
CA ALA A 213 -15.63 9.25 -10.57
C ALA A 213 -14.38 9.31 -9.66
N ALA A 214 -14.39 8.56 -8.56
CA ALA A 214 -13.27 8.48 -7.62
C ALA A 214 -12.14 7.56 -8.09
N GLY A 215 -12.39 6.68 -9.07
CA GLY A 215 -11.42 5.68 -9.52
C GLY A 215 -11.12 4.60 -8.47
N GLU A 216 -12.07 4.28 -7.58
CA GLU A 216 -11.85 3.41 -6.42
C GLU A 216 -11.83 1.93 -6.79
N ARG A 217 -10.64 1.39 -7.07
CA ARG A 217 -10.43 0.01 -7.53
C ARG A 217 -10.66 -1.06 -6.47
N SER A 218 -10.64 -0.74 -5.18
CA SER A 218 -10.93 -1.72 -4.11
C SER A 218 -12.36 -2.28 -4.21
N GLN A 219 -13.21 -1.65 -5.04
CA GLN A 219 -14.57 -2.11 -5.29
C GLN A 219 -14.69 -3.15 -6.43
N LEU A 220 -13.62 -3.45 -7.17
CA LEU A 220 -13.63 -4.47 -8.23
C LEU A 220 -14.20 -5.83 -7.78
N PRO A 221 -13.82 -6.40 -6.62
CA PRO A 221 -14.38 -7.66 -6.15
C PRO A 221 -15.91 -7.61 -5.97
N ARG A 222 -16.43 -6.47 -5.48
CA ARG A 222 -17.87 -6.29 -5.26
C ARG A 222 -18.63 -6.10 -6.56
N LEU A 223 -18.06 -5.33 -7.49
CA LEU A 223 -18.64 -5.18 -8.84
C LEU A 223 -18.65 -6.53 -9.57
N ALA A 224 -17.57 -7.31 -9.46
CA ALA A 224 -17.50 -8.66 -10.01
C ALA A 224 -18.57 -9.59 -9.40
N GLN A 225 -18.74 -9.56 -8.08
CA GLN A 225 -19.80 -10.33 -7.41
C GLN A 225 -21.18 -9.90 -7.87
N LEU A 226 -21.44 -8.59 -8.01
CA LEU A 226 -22.72 -8.06 -8.46
C LEU A 226 -23.09 -8.56 -9.87
N ILE A 227 -22.14 -8.55 -10.82
CA ILE A 227 -22.41 -9.01 -12.19
C ILE A 227 -22.53 -10.53 -12.33
N ARG A 228 -21.98 -11.29 -11.38
CA ARG A 228 -22.11 -12.77 -11.31
C ARG A 228 -23.42 -13.23 -10.70
N ASP A 229 -24.09 -12.39 -9.92
CA ASP A 229 -25.33 -12.72 -9.27
C ASP A 229 -26.49 -12.71 -10.29
N PRO A 230 -27.14 -13.88 -10.57
CA PRO A 230 -28.22 -13.97 -11.57
C PRO A 230 -29.48 -13.18 -11.17
N GLU A 231 -29.65 -12.82 -9.92
CA GLU A 231 -30.77 -12.02 -9.43
C GLU A 231 -30.51 -10.51 -9.63
N THR A 232 -29.32 -10.11 -10.02
CA THR A 232 -29.01 -8.68 -10.26
C THR A 232 -29.80 -8.16 -11.47
N PRO A 233 -30.52 -7.02 -11.32
CA PRO A 233 -31.21 -6.37 -12.43
C PRO A 233 -30.25 -6.10 -13.61
N MET A 234 -30.69 -6.38 -14.82
CA MET A 234 -29.86 -6.31 -16.03
C MET A 234 -29.26 -4.92 -16.28
N GLU A 235 -29.99 -3.87 -15.95
CA GLU A 235 -29.50 -2.48 -16.00
C GLU A 235 -28.30 -2.27 -15.08
N LEU A 236 -28.35 -2.80 -13.84
CA LEU A 236 -27.23 -2.73 -12.91
C LEU A 236 -26.01 -3.50 -13.42
N VAL A 237 -26.19 -4.64 -14.07
CA VAL A 237 -25.07 -5.40 -14.69
C VAL A 237 -24.36 -4.52 -15.72
N VAL A 238 -25.09 -3.86 -16.62
CA VAL A 238 -24.51 -3.00 -17.66
C VAL A 238 -23.73 -1.84 -17.02
N HIS A 239 -24.30 -1.17 -16.03
CA HIS A 239 -23.65 -0.05 -15.34
C HIS A 239 -22.45 -0.50 -14.47
N ALA A 240 -22.50 -1.69 -13.87
CA ALA A 240 -21.35 -2.25 -13.15
C ALA A 240 -20.18 -2.53 -14.10
N VAL A 241 -20.43 -3.07 -15.30
CA VAL A 241 -19.40 -3.27 -16.33
C VAL A 241 -18.83 -1.92 -16.82
N ASP A 242 -19.67 -0.89 -16.99
CA ASP A 242 -19.18 0.45 -17.34
C ASP A 242 -18.32 1.07 -16.23
N THR A 243 -18.70 0.82 -14.97
CA THR A 243 -17.89 1.23 -13.81
C THR A 243 -16.53 0.52 -13.82
N ILE A 244 -16.49 -0.80 -14.07
CA ILE A 244 -15.25 -1.57 -14.21
C ILE A 244 -14.39 -1.00 -15.35
N ARG A 245 -14.98 -0.66 -16.51
CA ARG A 245 -14.26 -0.01 -17.61
C ARG A 245 -13.60 1.30 -17.16
N LYS A 246 -14.31 2.13 -16.42
CA LYS A 246 -13.86 3.46 -15.97
C LYS A 246 -12.78 3.41 -14.91
N ILE A 247 -12.82 2.45 -13.99
CA ILE A 247 -11.78 2.29 -12.96
C ILE A 247 -10.63 1.37 -13.40
N GLY A 248 -10.77 0.68 -14.52
CA GLY A 248 -9.79 -0.21 -15.12
C GLY A 248 -10.10 -1.69 -14.89
N LEU A 249 -10.43 -2.40 -15.99
CA LEU A 249 -10.54 -3.85 -15.99
C LEU A 249 -9.16 -4.47 -15.79
N PRO A 250 -8.98 -5.42 -14.85
CA PRO A 250 -7.72 -6.15 -14.71
C PRO A 250 -7.25 -6.78 -16.01
N GLN A 251 -5.95 -6.95 -16.13
CA GLN A 251 -5.35 -7.62 -17.27
C GLN A 251 -5.41 -9.15 -17.08
N ASP A 252 -5.61 -9.89 -18.18
CA ASP A 252 -5.47 -11.35 -18.14
C ASP A 252 -4.02 -11.72 -17.76
N LEU A 253 -3.84 -12.83 -17.05
CA LEU A 253 -2.52 -13.40 -16.80
C LEU A 253 -1.80 -13.68 -18.13
N ARG A 254 -0.49 -13.64 -18.12
CA ARG A 254 0.32 -14.15 -19.22
C ARG A 254 0.19 -15.68 -19.27
N PRO A 255 0.31 -16.31 -20.44
CA PRO A 255 0.26 -17.78 -20.54
C PRO A 255 1.26 -18.50 -19.63
N GLU A 256 2.45 -17.89 -19.43
CA GLU A 256 3.50 -18.39 -18.56
C GLU A 256 3.20 -18.28 -17.06
N ASP A 257 2.29 -17.38 -16.66
CA ASP A 257 1.87 -17.18 -15.26
C ASP A 257 0.65 -18.04 -14.89
N VAL A 258 -0.01 -18.63 -15.88
CA VAL A 258 -1.18 -19.49 -15.64
C VAL A 258 -0.77 -20.78 -14.95
N GLY A 259 -1.28 -21.01 -13.75
CA GLY A 259 -0.95 -22.16 -12.91
C GLY A 259 0.32 -21.96 -12.06
N ASN A 260 0.87 -20.77 -12.02
CA ASN A 260 1.85 -20.38 -11.02
C ASN A 260 1.13 -19.97 -9.74
N ASP A 261 1.29 -20.75 -8.67
CA ASP A 261 0.66 -20.50 -7.37
C ASP A 261 1.16 -19.20 -6.69
N GLU A 262 2.25 -18.61 -7.20
CA GLU A 262 2.78 -17.32 -6.69
C GLU A 262 2.09 -16.10 -7.33
N VAL A 263 1.28 -16.32 -8.38
CA VAL A 263 0.58 -15.23 -9.10
C VAL A 263 -0.91 -15.34 -8.91
N ASP A 264 -1.49 -14.41 -8.20
CA ASP A 264 -2.93 -14.35 -7.97
C ASP A 264 -3.70 -14.14 -9.28
N PRO A 265 -4.76 -14.92 -9.53
CA PRO A 265 -5.62 -14.71 -10.68
C PRO A 265 -6.36 -13.36 -10.56
N PRO A 266 -6.62 -12.67 -11.69
CA PRO A 266 -7.38 -11.44 -11.66
C PRO A 266 -8.79 -11.68 -11.08
N VAL A 267 -9.28 -10.72 -10.31
CA VAL A 267 -10.62 -10.78 -9.69
C VAL A 267 -11.73 -11.05 -10.70
N ILE A 268 -11.54 -10.58 -11.92
CA ILE A 268 -12.44 -10.79 -13.06
C ILE A 268 -11.67 -10.60 -14.36
N THR A 269 -12.01 -11.39 -15.40
CA THR A 269 -11.36 -11.36 -16.72
C THR A 269 -12.25 -10.71 -17.77
N ALA A 270 -11.64 -10.26 -18.88
CA ALA A 270 -12.37 -9.72 -20.02
C ALA A 270 -13.31 -10.78 -20.66
N ASP A 271 -12.89 -12.03 -20.70
CA ASP A 271 -13.71 -13.15 -21.22
C ASP A 271 -14.95 -13.39 -20.36
N GLU A 272 -14.79 -13.38 -19.05
CA GLU A 272 -15.90 -13.55 -18.11
C GLU A 272 -16.91 -12.41 -18.20
N VAL A 273 -16.44 -11.15 -18.14
CA VAL A 273 -17.32 -9.97 -18.25
C VAL A 273 -18.07 -9.97 -19.59
N PHE A 274 -17.39 -10.32 -20.68
CA PHE A 274 -18.02 -10.42 -22.00
C PHE A 274 -19.16 -11.44 -21.98
N GLY A 275 -18.92 -12.66 -21.49
CA GLY A 275 -19.94 -13.71 -21.45
C GLY A 275 -21.17 -13.32 -20.59
N LEU A 276 -20.95 -12.71 -19.43
CA LEU A 276 -22.03 -12.23 -18.57
C LEU A 276 -22.83 -11.11 -19.25
N LEU A 277 -22.16 -10.15 -19.88
CA LEU A 277 -22.83 -9.04 -20.54
C LEU A 277 -23.54 -9.46 -21.83
N GLU A 278 -22.98 -10.43 -22.58
CA GLU A 278 -23.63 -11.02 -23.78
C GLU A 278 -24.97 -11.69 -23.41
N GLY A 279 -25.03 -12.32 -22.24
CA GLY A 279 -26.25 -12.92 -21.69
C GLY A 279 -27.38 -11.93 -21.35
N VAL A 280 -27.11 -10.62 -21.31
CA VAL A 280 -28.12 -9.58 -21.05
C VAL A 280 -28.87 -9.25 -22.35
N PRO A 281 -30.19 -9.57 -22.50
CA PRO A 281 -30.93 -9.29 -23.74
C PRO A 281 -31.19 -7.78 -23.89
N PRO A 282 -30.82 -7.16 -25.02
CA PRO A 282 -30.97 -5.73 -25.23
C PRO A 282 -32.47 -5.28 -25.24
N THR A 283 -33.36 -6.18 -25.54
CA THR A 283 -34.83 -5.89 -25.59
C THR A 283 -35.45 -5.65 -24.21
N ARG A 284 -34.72 -5.95 -23.12
CA ARG A 284 -35.15 -5.72 -21.73
C ARG A 284 -34.55 -4.46 -21.12
N LEU A 285 -33.76 -3.72 -21.88
CA LEU A 285 -33.10 -2.48 -21.45
C LEU A 285 -33.80 -1.27 -22.10
N ASP A 286 -33.67 -0.12 -21.46
CA ASP A 286 -33.98 1.12 -22.13
C ASP A 286 -32.98 1.42 -23.27
N ALA A 287 -33.32 2.33 -24.17
CA ALA A 287 -32.52 2.61 -25.37
C ALA A 287 -31.10 3.08 -25.05
N LYS A 288 -30.90 3.86 -23.97
CA LYS A 288 -29.59 4.36 -23.57
C LYS A 288 -28.72 3.25 -23.01
N THR A 289 -29.25 2.43 -22.12
CA THR A 289 -28.57 1.30 -21.52
C THR A 289 -28.27 0.20 -22.56
N ALA A 290 -29.15 -0.01 -23.54
CA ALA A 290 -28.91 -0.94 -24.64
C ALA A 290 -27.75 -0.49 -25.55
N GLU A 291 -27.63 0.81 -25.86
CA GLU A 291 -26.48 1.34 -26.63
C GLU A 291 -25.19 1.24 -25.80
N LEU A 292 -25.21 1.60 -24.52
CA LEU A 292 -24.07 1.43 -23.62
C LEU A 292 -23.60 -0.04 -23.59
N ARG A 293 -24.55 -1.00 -23.47
CA ARG A 293 -24.22 -2.43 -23.52
C ARG A 293 -23.49 -2.80 -24.81
N LYS A 294 -23.92 -2.29 -25.96
CA LYS A 294 -23.30 -2.55 -27.24
C LYS A 294 -21.86 -2.03 -27.29
N GLU A 295 -21.64 -0.78 -26.88
CA GLU A 295 -20.30 -0.18 -26.79
C GLU A 295 -19.38 -1.00 -25.87
N LEU A 296 -19.88 -1.47 -24.72
CA LEU A 296 -19.13 -2.28 -23.78
C LEU A 296 -18.75 -3.65 -24.37
N LEU A 297 -19.65 -4.30 -25.13
CA LEU A 297 -19.34 -5.56 -25.81
C LEU A 297 -18.28 -5.38 -26.89
N GLU A 298 -18.32 -4.29 -27.67
CA GLU A 298 -17.29 -3.99 -28.68
C GLU A 298 -15.93 -3.76 -28.01
N TRP A 299 -15.90 -3.00 -26.89
CA TRP A 299 -14.71 -2.79 -26.09
C TRP A 299 -14.15 -4.08 -25.49
N LEU A 300 -15.01 -4.93 -24.90
CA LEU A 300 -14.60 -6.22 -24.32
C LEU A 300 -14.09 -7.18 -25.38
N ASP A 301 -14.72 -7.24 -26.55
CA ASP A 301 -14.28 -8.08 -27.67
C ASP A 301 -12.87 -7.68 -28.16
N TYR A 302 -12.59 -6.37 -28.20
CA TYR A 302 -11.24 -5.88 -28.47
C TYR A 302 -10.24 -6.32 -27.40
N ARG A 303 -10.60 -6.14 -26.11
CA ARG A 303 -9.76 -6.48 -24.96
C ARG A 303 -9.41 -7.98 -24.94
N ARG A 304 -10.38 -8.86 -25.18
CA ARG A 304 -10.20 -10.32 -25.25
C ARG A 304 -9.22 -10.74 -26.32
N LYS A 305 -9.26 -10.10 -27.49
CA LYS A 305 -8.46 -10.46 -28.66
C LYS A 305 -7.07 -9.84 -28.64
N HIS A 306 -6.95 -8.62 -28.18
CA HIS A 306 -5.74 -7.81 -28.37
C HIS A 306 -5.07 -7.34 -27.05
N GLY A 307 -5.73 -7.51 -25.91
CA GLY A 307 -5.27 -6.97 -24.63
C GLY A 307 -5.52 -5.47 -24.52
N LEU A 308 -4.48 -4.67 -24.30
CA LEU A 308 -4.62 -3.22 -24.14
C LEU A 308 -5.17 -2.53 -25.38
N GLU A 309 -6.09 -1.59 -25.14
CA GLU A 309 -6.50 -0.58 -26.11
C GLU A 309 -5.54 0.61 -26.05
N GLY A 310 -4.96 0.96 -27.22
CA GLY A 310 -3.96 2.05 -27.23
C GLY A 310 -2.65 1.68 -26.51
N ASN A 311 -2.00 2.69 -25.93
CA ASN A 311 -0.72 2.58 -25.24
C ASN A 311 -0.82 2.93 -23.74
N SER A 312 -2.00 2.80 -23.14
CA SER A 312 -2.19 3.07 -21.72
C SER A 312 -2.99 1.99 -21.04
N TYR A 313 -2.79 1.89 -19.72
CA TYR A 313 -3.53 1.01 -18.85
C TYR A 313 -4.23 1.83 -17.77
N ARG A 314 -5.56 1.74 -17.71
CA ARG A 314 -6.37 2.45 -16.71
C ARG A 314 -6.17 1.87 -15.32
N LEU A 315 -5.69 2.69 -14.39
CA LEU A 315 -5.48 2.34 -13.00
C LEU A 315 -6.20 3.35 -12.11
N GLY A 316 -7.47 3.08 -11.78
CA GLY A 316 -8.31 3.98 -11.02
C GLY A 316 -8.56 5.30 -11.76
N HIS A 317 -8.06 6.40 -11.22
CA HIS A 317 -8.30 7.76 -11.74
C HIS A 317 -7.25 8.24 -12.77
N PHE A 318 -6.20 7.46 -13.05
CA PHE A 318 -5.15 7.81 -14.01
C PHE A 318 -4.80 6.65 -14.93
N ASP A 319 -4.08 6.94 -16.01
CA ASP A 319 -3.62 5.96 -16.98
C ASP A 319 -2.10 5.79 -16.87
N VAL A 320 -1.63 4.55 -16.66
CA VAL A 320 -0.22 4.18 -16.74
C VAL A 320 0.20 4.11 -18.20
N GLN A 321 1.37 4.67 -18.53
CA GLN A 321 1.91 4.72 -19.89
C GLN A 321 3.34 4.16 -19.94
N PRO A 322 3.79 3.65 -21.11
CA PRO A 322 5.17 3.24 -21.27
C PRO A 322 6.14 4.39 -20.97
N GLY A 323 7.19 4.08 -20.19
CA GLY A 323 8.16 5.04 -19.72
C GLY A 323 7.81 5.72 -18.40
N ASP A 324 6.63 5.45 -17.83
CA ASP A 324 6.33 5.86 -16.47
C ASP A 324 7.24 5.11 -15.48
N TRP A 325 7.71 5.81 -14.47
CA TRP A 325 8.46 5.23 -13.34
C TRP A 325 7.52 5.03 -12.17
N LEU A 326 7.40 3.80 -11.74
CA LEU A 326 6.67 3.46 -10.54
C LEU A 326 7.60 3.55 -9.32
N LEU A 327 7.23 4.36 -8.35
CA LEU A 327 7.87 4.46 -7.05
C LEU A 327 6.97 3.82 -6.01
N MET A 328 7.51 2.94 -5.18
CA MET A 328 6.77 2.23 -4.13
C MET A 328 7.37 2.48 -2.75
N ARG A 329 6.47 2.65 -1.77
CA ARG A 329 6.80 2.70 -0.35
C ARG A 329 6.50 1.35 0.27
N ASN A 330 7.51 0.55 0.47
CA ASN A 330 7.42 -0.74 1.16
C ASN A 330 8.45 -0.75 2.28
N PRO A 331 8.20 -1.47 3.38
CA PRO A 331 9.26 -1.76 4.34
C PRO A 331 10.43 -2.46 3.62
N SER A 332 11.64 -1.96 3.81
CA SER A 332 12.82 -2.55 3.16
C SER A 332 14.11 -2.20 3.89
N PRO A 333 14.97 -3.21 4.17
CA PRO A 333 16.25 -2.99 4.81
C PRO A 333 17.26 -2.24 3.91
N TYR A 334 17.08 -2.24 2.59
CA TYR A 334 18.04 -1.62 1.66
C TYR A 334 18.08 -0.09 1.72
N ASN A 335 17.02 0.55 2.24
CA ASN A 335 17.00 2.00 2.42
C ASN A 335 17.86 2.52 3.58
N LEU A 336 18.46 1.63 4.37
CA LEU A 336 19.25 1.99 5.54
C LEU A 336 20.60 2.61 5.19
N PHE A 337 21.05 2.51 3.93
CA PHE A 337 22.44 2.73 3.58
C PHE A 337 22.76 4.11 3.01
N THR A 338 21.73 4.92 2.68
CA THR A 338 21.94 6.22 2.06
C THR A 338 21.78 7.38 3.02
N ASP A 339 22.36 8.52 2.70
CA ASP A 339 22.28 9.71 3.52
C ASP A 339 20.91 10.41 3.48
N LEU A 340 20.00 10.01 2.56
CA LEU A 340 18.58 10.40 2.57
C LEU A 340 17.68 9.44 3.35
N HIS A 341 18.23 8.57 4.17
CA HIS A 341 17.48 7.67 5.04
C HIS A 341 16.66 8.42 6.11
N PRO A 342 15.44 7.94 6.47
CA PRO A 342 14.66 6.96 5.74
C PRO A 342 14.12 7.55 4.43
N GLY A 343 14.27 6.84 3.33
CA GLY A 343 13.73 7.26 2.04
C GLY A 343 12.19 7.22 2.06
N LEU A 344 11.56 8.09 1.26
CA LEU A 344 10.09 8.09 1.12
C LEU A 344 9.62 6.90 0.29
N PHE A 345 10.40 6.52 -0.73
CA PHE A 345 10.16 5.36 -1.58
C PHE A 345 11.35 4.41 -1.50
N THR A 346 11.07 3.12 -1.54
CA THR A 346 12.04 2.07 -1.25
C THR A 346 12.33 1.20 -2.46
N HIS A 347 11.40 1.14 -3.41
CA HIS A 347 11.51 0.33 -4.61
C HIS A 347 10.99 1.05 -5.84
N VAL A 348 11.43 0.64 -7.02
CA VAL A 348 11.09 1.27 -8.30
C VAL A 348 11.02 0.25 -9.42
N GLY A 349 10.19 0.57 -10.42
CA GLY A 349 10.15 -0.13 -11.69
C GLY A 349 9.80 0.82 -12.84
N VAL A 350 9.87 0.34 -14.07
CA VAL A 350 9.52 1.10 -15.28
C VAL A 350 8.37 0.43 -15.99
N ALA A 351 7.29 1.18 -16.23
CA ALA A 351 6.17 0.69 -17.02
C ALA A 351 6.53 0.59 -18.51
N THR A 352 6.15 -0.52 -19.12
CA THR A 352 6.27 -0.71 -20.57
C THR A 352 5.18 -1.63 -21.09
N ILE A 353 5.11 -1.82 -22.42
CA ILE A 353 4.16 -2.74 -23.03
C ILE A 353 4.93 -3.98 -23.53
N GLU A 354 4.52 -5.12 -23.00
CA GLU A 354 4.92 -6.42 -23.50
C GLU A 354 3.85 -6.99 -24.45
N LYS A 355 4.28 -7.70 -25.50
CA LYS A 355 3.42 -8.52 -26.32
C LYS A 355 3.69 -9.97 -25.99
N GLY A 356 2.75 -10.61 -25.29
CA GLY A 356 2.87 -12.00 -24.89
C GLY A 356 2.87 -12.98 -26.04
N SER A 357 3.18 -14.25 -25.76
CA SER A 357 3.16 -15.36 -26.73
C SER A 357 1.78 -15.59 -27.34
N ASP A 358 0.71 -15.20 -26.65
CA ASP A 358 -0.68 -15.21 -27.12
C ASP A 358 -1.03 -14.02 -28.06
N GLY A 359 -0.07 -13.14 -28.32
CA GLY A 359 -0.22 -11.97 -29.17
C GLY A 359 -0.94 -10.79 -28.50
N LYS A 360 -1.41 -10.93 -27.26
CA LYS A 360 -2.05 -9.84 -26.50
C LYS A 360 -1.00 -8.85 -25.95
N ARG A 361 -1.38 -7.59 -25.93
CA ARG A 361 -0.56 -6.50 -25.37
C ARG A 361 -0.93 -6.29 -23.91
N ARG A 362 0.07 -6.20 -23.03
CA ARG A 362 -0.09 -5.98 -21.59
C ARG A 362 0.81 -4.85 -21.13
N MET A 363 0.32 -4.04 -20.18
CA MET A 363 1.17 -3.13 -19.42
C MET A 363 1.87 -3.93 -18.34
N VAL A 364 3.18 -3.86 -18.32
CA VAL A 364 4.01 -4.57 -17.35
C VAL A 364 4.97 -3.59 -16.67
N ILE A 365 5.38 -3.94 -15.46
CA ILE A 365 6.46 -3.27 -14.75
C ILE A 365 7.72 -4.10 -14.92
N VAL A 366 8.78 -3.44 -15.33
CA VAL A 366 10.11 -4.00 -15.44
C VAL A 366 10.94 -3.48 -14.28
N ASP A 367 11.47 -4.38 -13.48
CA ASP A 367 12.36 -4.05 -12.39
C ASP A 367 13.57 -4.99 -12.34
N LEU A 368 14.45 -4.76 -11.37
CA LEU A 368 15.57 -5.66 -11.12
C LEU A 368 15.25 -6.56 -9.94
N PRO A 369 15.11 -7.89 -10.16
CA PRO A 369 14.75 -8.79 -9.09
C PRO A 369 15.89 -8.89 -8.06
N GLU A 370 15.52 -8.92 -6.79
CA GLU A 370 16.47 -9.19 -5.69
C GLU A 370 16.98 -10.63 -5.77
N ARG A 371 16.11 -11.54 -6.18
CA ARG A 371 16.38 -12.97 -6.38
C ARG A 371 16.07 -13.37 -7.82
N GLY A 372 16.75 -14.39 -8.28
CA GLY A 372 16.60 -14.81 -9.65
C GLY A 372 17.68 -14.25 -10.57
N SER A 373 17.70 -14.73 -11.80
CA SER A 373 18.76 -14.43 -12.77
C SER A 373 18.25 -13.73 -14.03
N ARG A 374 16.98 -13.39 -14.09
CA ARG A 374 16.38 -12.74 -15.26
C ARG A 374 15.49 -11.58 -14.86
N ILE A 375 15.52 -10.55 -15.66
CA ILE A 375 14.65 -9.38 -15.49
C ILE A 375 13.20 -9.78 -15.82
N PRO A 376 12.28 -9.70 -14.84
CA PRO A 376 10.89 -10.05 -15.07
C PRO A 376 10.13 -8.94 -15.81
N ALA A 377 8.98 -9.29 -16.34
CA ALA A 377 7.92 -8.39 -16.74
C ALA A 377 6.70 -8.72 -15.87
N GLU A 378 6.41 -7.90 -14.88
CA GLU A 378 5.37 -8.20 -13.91
C GLU A 378 4.07 -7.46 -14.23
N ASN A 379 2.93 -8.10 -13.95
CA ASN A 379 1.65 -7.44 -14.06
C ASN A 379 1.56 -6.25 -13.10
N VAL A 380 1.03 -5.11 -13.58
CA VAL A 380 0.94 -3.88 -12.78
C VAL A 380 0.18 -4.09 -11.48
N GLU A 381 -0.94 -4.84 -11.51
CA GLU A 381 -1.74 -5.10 -10.32
C GLU A 381 -0.99 -5.92 -9.27
N ALA A 382 -0.35 -6.99 -9.71
CA ALA A 382 0.44 -7.85 -8.82
C ALA A 382 1.58 -7.05 -8.18
N TYR A 383 2.25 -6.23 -9.00
CA TYR A 383 3.39 -5.43 -8.56
C TYR A 383 3.04 -4.37 -7.50
N ILE A 384 1.83 -3.78 -7.55
CA ILE A 384 1.39 -2.74 -6.60
C ILE A 384 0.57 -3.28 -5.42
N SER A 385 0.26 -4.57 -5.38
CA SER A 385 -0.64 -5.15 -4.37
C SER A 385 -0.13 -4.99 -2.94
N ASP A 386 1.18 -5.04 -2.75
CA ASP A 386 1.83 -5.05 -1.44
C ASP A 386 2.39 -3.70 -1.00
N THR A 387 2.16 -2.63 -1.76
CA THR A 387 2.70 -1.32 -1.42
C THR A 387 1.79 -0.51 -0.51
N LEU A 388 2.39 0.20 0.47
CA LEU A 388 1.69 1.11 1.37
C LEU A 388 1.32 2.43 0.69
N HIS A 389 2.11 2.83 -0.28
CA HIS A 389 1.89 4.02 -1.10
C HIS A 389 2.70 3.89 -2.38
N PHE A 390 2.12 4.31 -3.50
CA PHE A 390 2.84 4.35 -4.76
C PHE A 390 2.55 5.62 -5.55
N ALA A 391 3.50 6.00 -6.38
CA ALA A 391 3.39 7.12 -7.30
C ALA A 391 3.99 6.76 -8.66
N PHE A 392 3.35 7.20 -9.73
CA PHE A 392 3.90 7.14 -11.08
C PHE A 392 4.46 8.49 -11.46
N LEU A 393 5.73 8.51 -11.83
CA LEU A 393 6.39 9.67 -12.40
C LEU A 393 6.44 9.53 -13.92
N ARG A 394 6.07 10.59 -14.62
CA ARG A 394 6.01 10.64 -16.09
C ARG A 394 6.84 11.76 -16.65
N HIS A 395 7.59 11.49 -17.70
CA HIS A 395 8.19 12.55 -18.49
C HIS A 395 7.12 13.20 -19.40
N PRO A 396 6.91 14.55 -19.35
CA PRO A 396 5.85 15.21 -20.12
C PRO A 396 6.12 15.20 -21.63
N ASN A 397 7.38 15.02 -22.07
CA ASN A 397 7.70 14.82 -23.49
C ASN A 397 7.47 13.33 -23.83
N PRO A 398 6.50 13.02 -24.72
CA PRO A 398 6.16 11.64 -25.07
C PRO A 398 7.29 10.89 -25.80
N GLU A 399 8.18 11.59 -26.51
CA GLU A 399 9.34 10.97 -27.16
C GLU A 399 10.33 10.43 -26.12
N TYR A 400 10.57 11.20 -25.04
CA TYR A 400 11.47 10.75 -23.98
C TYR A 400 10.84 9.63 -23.14
N ALA A 401 9.53 9.73 -22.85
CA ALA A 401 8.80 8.65 -22.22
C ALA A 401 8.88 7.36 -23.06
N LYS A 402 8.70 7.48 -24.39
CA LYS A 402 8.84 6.34 -25.30
C LYS A 402 10.25 5.72 -25.26
N ILE A 403 11.31 6.56 -25.28
CA ILE A 403 12.70 6.05 -25.17
C ILE A 403 12.86 5.24 -23.88
N MET A 404 12.39 5.77 -22.75
CA MET A 404 12.49 5.07 -21.45
C MET A 404 11.72 3.76 -21.45
N GLY A 405 10.50 3.73 -21.99
CA GLY A 405 9.69 2.53 -22.11
C GLY A 405 10.29 1.49 -23.06
N ASP A 406 10.79 1.89 -24.23
CA ASP A 406 11.44 1.00 -25.21
C ASP A 406 12.70 0.34 -24.61
N ARG A 407 13.49 1.11 -23.83
CA ARG A 407 14.68 0.57 -23.15
C ARG A 407 14.30 -0.45 -22.08
N ALA A 408 13.22 -0.21 -21.33
CA ALA A 408 12.70 -1.17 -20.36
C ALA A 408 12.23 -2.46 -21.07
N ALA A 409 11.49 -2.33 -22.18
CA ALA A 409 11.05 -3.49 -22.96
C ALA A 409 12.23 -4.33 -23.50
N ALA A 410 13.33 -3.67 -23.91
CA ALA A 410 14.50 -4.32 -24.49
C ALA A 410 15.32 -5.19 -23.52
N ILE A 411 15.07 -5.08 -22.21
CA ILE A 411 15.80 -5.85 -21.19
C ILE A 411 14.96 -6.97 -20.56
N ILE A 412 13.68 -7.08 -20.89
CA ILE A 412 12.83 -8.17 -20.40
C ILE A 412 13.45 -9.52 -20.76
N GLY A 413 13.57 -10.40 -19.77
CA GLY A 413 14.13 -11.74 -19.95
C GLY A 413 15.66 -11.79 -20.02
N ASN A 414 16.36 -10.66 -20.01
CA ASN A 414 17.82 -10.64 -19.96
C ASN A 414 18.35 -11.19 -18.64
N ASP A 415 19.51 -11.82 -18.68
CA ASP A 415 20.21 -12.20 -17.45
C ASP A 415 20.51 -10.94 -16.62
N SER A 416 20.31 -11.03 -15.30
CA SER A 416 20.57 -9.93 -14.39
C SER A 416 21.39 -10.35 -13.18
N SER A 417 22.00 -9.39 -12.52
CA SER A 417 22.58 -9.56 -11.19
C SER A 417 22.45 -8.27 -10.38
N PHE A 418 22.04 -8.41 -9.12
CA PHE A 418 21.93 -7.28 -8.21
C PHE A 418 23.33 -6.79 -7.79
N ASP A 419 23.57 -5.48 -7.89
CA ASP A 419 24.82 -4.86 -7.47
C ASP A 419 24.72 -4.30 -6.05
N LEU A 420 25.14 -5.09 -5.05
CA LEU A 420 25.15 -4.68 -3.65
C LEU A 420 26.13 -3.53 -3.34
N ASN A 421 27.01 -3.17 -4.28
CA ASN A 421 27.85 -1.97 -4.15
C ASN A 421 27.19 -0.73 -4.73
N PHE A 422 26.00 -0.84 -5.25
CA PHE A 422 25.17 0.25 -5.76
C PHE A 422 25.89 1.16 -6.77
N ARG A 423 26.62 0.57 -7.72
CA ARG A 423 27.43 1.29 -8.71
C ARG A 423 26.60 1.66 -9.92
N THR A 424 26.75 2.89 -10.42
CA THR A 424 26.08 3.39 -11.62
C THR A 424 26.93 3.36 -12.87
N ASP A 425 28.27 3.29 -12.76
CA ASP A 425 29.20 3.29 -13.87
C ASP A 425 28.92 2.18 -14.90
N ARG A 426 28.57 0.99 -14.46
CA ARG A 426 28.22 -0.15 -15.32
C ARG A 426 26.99 0.09 -16.20
N VAL A 427 26.01 0.79 -15.65
CA VAL A 427 24.84 1.20 -16.40
C VAL A 427 25.21 2.21 -17.46
N LEU A 428 26.07 3.17 -17.10
CA LEU A 428 26.54 4.20 -18.03
C LEU A 428 27.34 3.60 -19.19
N ASP A 429 28.06 2.51 -18.99
CA ASP A 429 28.78 1.78 -20.03
C ASP A 429 27.87 1.13 -21.07
N LEU A 430 26.58 0.98 -20.79
CA LEU A 430 25.56 0.43 -21.71
C LEU A 430 24.89 1.51 -22.57
N LYS A 431 25.26 2.78 -22.43
CA LYS A 431 24.73 3.86 -23.27
C LYS A 431 25.05 3.63 -24.74
N ASN A 432 24.07 3.87 -25.62
CA ASN A 432 24.13 3.65 -27.07
C ASN A 432 24.43 2.21 -27.50
N LYS A 433 24.25 1.23 -26.61
CA LYS A 433 24.42 -0.17 -26.96
C LYS A 433 23.05 -0.86 -27.09
N PRO A 434 22.92 -1.83 -28.03
CA PRO A 434 21.78 -2.75 -28.04
C PRO A 434 21.74 -3.50 -26.69
N LEU A 435 20.56 -3.69 -26.13
CA LEU A 435 20.41 -4.37 -24.82
C LEU A 435 19.91 -5.82 -24.94
N ASP A 436 19.43 -6.24 -26.11
CA ASP A 436 18.95 -7.60 -26.30
C ASP A 436 20.04 -8.64 -26.00
N GLY A 437 19.74 -9.55 -25.06
CA GLY A 437 20.65 -10.61 -24.60
C GLY A 437 21.85 -10.12 -23.79
N VAL A 438 21.91 -8.84 -23.40
CA VAL A 438 22.98 -8.28 -22.57
C VAL A 438 22.70 -8.54 -21.09
N ALA A 439 23.65 -9.13 -20.36
CA ALA A 439 23.53 -9.28 -18.91
C ALA A 439 23.55 -7.91 -18.22
N ILE A 440 22.52 -7.61 -17.44
CA ILE A 440 22.35 -6.35 -16.74
C ILE A 440 22.82 -6.49 -15.29
N LYS A 441 23.83 -5.70 -14.91
CA LYS A 441 24.35 -5.65 -13.56
C LYS A 441 24.10 -4.29 -12.96
N THR A 442 23.11 -4.21 -12.09
CA THR A 442 22.72 -2.94 -11.46
C THR A 442 21.88 -3.21 -10.20
N TYR A 443 21.22 -2.19 -9.69
CA TYR A 443 20.24 -2.23 -8.61
C TYR A 443 18.97 -1.50 -9.04
N CYS A 444 17.90 -1.55 -8.27
CA CYS A 444 16.57 -1.08 -8.69
C CYS A 444 16.59 0.36 -9.28
N ALA A 445 17.12 1.36 -8.56
CA ALA A 445 17.19 2.72 -9.09
C ALA A 445 18.19 2.87 -10.25
N GLY A 446 19.23 2.03 -10.33
CA GLY A 446 20.15 1.99 -11.46
C GLY A 446 19.47 1.58 -12.77
N LEU A 447 18.40 0.78 -12.69
CA LEU A 447 17.55 0.43 -13.83
C LEU A 447 16.85 1.67 -14.43
N LEU A 448 16.38 2.59 -13.59
CA LEU A 448 15.79 3.85 -14.05
C LEU A 448 16.81 4.65 -14.87
N LEU A 449 18.07 4.70 -14.39
CA LEU A 449 19.15 5.36 -15.12
C LEU A 449 19.43 4.67 -16.47
N LEU A 450 19.43 3.33 -16.51
CA LEU A 450 19.58 2.57 -17.76
C LEU A 450 18.53 2.96 -18.79
N CYS A 451 17.29 3.15 -18.36
CA CYS A 451 16.19 3.54 -19.23
C CYS A 451 16.28 5.01 -19.67
N ALA A 452 16.68 5.91 -18.77
CA ALA A 452 16.70 7.36 -19.02
C ALA A 452 17.92 7.87 -19.79
N GLN A 453 19.06 7.17 -19.76
CA GLN A 453 20.35 7.69 -20.27
C GLN A 453 20.41 7.87 -21.79
N GLU A 454 19.48 7.29 -22.56
CA GLU A 454 19.38 7.48 -24.01
C GLU A 454 18.61 8.75 -24.39
N THR A 455 17.92 9.36 -23.45
CA THR A 455 17.35 10.69 -23.66
C THR A 455 18.50 11.70 -23.82
N PRO A 456 18.29 12.85 -24.51
CA PRO A 456 19.32 13.87 -24.64
C PRO A 456 19.63 14.63 -23.35
N LEU A 457 18.90 14.31 -22.26
CA LEU A 457 19.04 14.97 -20.96
C LEU A 457 20.21 14.38 -20.15
N PRO A 458 20.95 15.21 -19.42
CA PRO A 458 21.99 14.72 -18.53
C PRO A 458 21.38 14.02 -17.29
N ARG A 459 22.13 13.05 -16.72
CA ARG A 459 21.74 12.30 -15.54
C ARG A 459 21.19 13.17 -14.40
N GLN A 460 21.82 14.33 -14.15
CA GLN A 460 21.47 15.23 -13.05
C GLN A 460 20.05 15.82 -13.20
N ARG A 461 19.46 15.79 -14.40
CA ARG A 461 18.07 16.21 -14.60
C ARG A 461 17.09 15.16 -14.07
N PHE A 462 17.45 13.88 -14.09
CA PHE A 462 16.64 12.80 -13.53
C PHE A 462 16.92 12.54 -12.04
N PHE A 463 18.18 12.72 -11.64
CA PHE A 463 18.65 12.49 -10.27
C PHE A 463 19.43 13.73 -9.80
N PRO A 464 18.73 14.81 -9.42
CA PRO A 464 19.39 16.09 -9.12
C PRO A 464 20.11 16.08 -7.76
N ILE A 465 19.73 15.22 -6.83
CA ILE A 465 20.31 15.15 -5.49
C ILE A 465 21.44 14.12 -5.49
N PRO A 466 22.69 14.53 -5.27
CA PRO A 466 23.79 13.60 -5.11
C PRO A 466 23.67 12.89 -3.76
N GLU A 467 23.56 11.57 -3.78
CA GLU A 467 23.51 10.77 -2.57
C GLU A 467 24.85 10.11 -2.27
N THR A 468 25.13 9.92 -0.99
CA THR A 468 26.31 9.24 -0.50
C THR A 468 25.93 8.16 0.49
N ALA A 469 26.84 7.24 0.78
CA ALA A 469 26.65 6.30 1.87
C ALA A 469 26.39 7.06 3.18
N ARG A 470 25.47 6.55 3.98
CA ARG A 470 25.20 7.08 5.32
C ARG A 470 26.45 7.00 6.18
N GLY A 471 26.75 8.04 6.95
CA GLY A 471 27.92 8.09 7.83
C GLY A 471 27.72 7.38 9.17
N GLY A 472 28.65 7.60 10.09
CA GLY A 472 28.56 7.12 11.48
C GLY A 472 28.65 5.60 11.62
N ASN A 473 27.96 5.06 12.62
CA ASN A 473 27.96 3.64 12.94
C ASN A 473 27.44 2.76 11.80
N THR A 474 26.50 3.27 11.00
CA THR A 474 25.97 2.55 9.83
C THR A 474 27.08 2.26 8.84
N ALA A 475 27.92 3.25 8.50
CA ALA A 475 29.07 3.06 7.59
C ALA A 475 30.08 2.03 8.12
N GLU A 476 30.37 2.07 9.44
CA GLU A 476 31.27 1.09 10.08
C GLU A 476 30.68 -0.32 10.03
N ASN A 477 29.38 -0.46 10.27
CA ASN A 477 28.70 -1.75 10.24
C ASN A 477 28.62 -2.32 8.83
N MET A 478 28.39 -1.47 7.81
CA MET A 478 28.44 -1.86 6.41
C MET A 478 29.85 -2.36 6.02
N GLN A 479 30.89 -1.67 6.47
CA GLN A 479 32.26 -2.09 6.22
C GLN A 479 32.57 -3.46 6.85
N LYS A 480 32.02 -3.78 8.02
CA LYS A 480 32.13 -5.13 8.64
C LYS A 480 31.49 -6.22 7.78
N LEU A 481 30.47 -5.88 7.01
CA LEU A 481 29.83 -6.77 6.04
C LEU A 481 30.57 -6.82 4.69
N GLY A 482 31.60 -6.00 4.50
CA GLY A 482 32.32 -5.90 3.22
C GLY A 482 31.60 -5.09 2.15
N LEU A 483 30.59 -4.29 2.54
CA LEU A 483 29.86 -3.42 1.63
C LEU A 483 30.60 -2.09 1.45
N SER A 484 30.72 -1.67 0.19
CA SER A 484 31.30 -0.37 -0.19
C SER A 484 30.37 0.31 -1.19
N ILE A 485 29.53 1.22 -0.72
CA ILE A 485 28.64 1.98 -1.58
C ILE A 485 29.43 3.01 -2.39
N GLY A 486 29.16 3.04 -3.70
CA GLY A 486 29.77 4.02 -4.62
C GLY A 486 29.41 5.46 -4.27
N LYS A 487 30.27 6.41 -4.67
CA LYS A 487 30.01 7.86 -4.48
C LYS A 487 28.86 8.38 -5.34
N ASP A 488 28.45 7.63 -6.35
CA ASP A 488 27.44 8.01 -7.32
C ASP A 488 26.11 7.25 -7.12
N PHE A 489 25.77 7.00 -5.88
CA PHE A 489 24.53 6.34 -5.56
C PHE A 489 23.33 7.18 -5.99
N ILE A 490 22.29 6.50 -6.51
CA ILE A 490 20.98 7.08 -6.80
C ILE A 490 19.94 6.22 -6.09
N SER A 491 18.94 6.85 -5.47
CA SER A 491 17.87 6.14 -4.76
C SER A 491 16.52 6.31 -5.44
N PRO A 492 15.55 5.43 -5.12
CA PRO A 492 14.14 5.64 -5.49
C PRO A 492 13.62 7.02 -5.07
N THR A 493 13.96 7.46 -3.86
CA THR A 493 13.58 8.79 -3.35
C THR A 493 14.22 9.91 -4.15
N GLY A 494 15.47 9.76 -4.60
CA GLY A 494 16.20 10.78 -5.35
C GLY A 494 15.52 11.18 -6.65
N CYS A 495 14.90 10.24 -7.38
CA CYS A 495 14.23 10.55 -8.65
C CYS A 495 12.92 11.34 -8.47
N LEU A 496 12.32 11.33 -7.27
CA LEU A 496 11.14 12.14 -6.95
C LEU A 496 11.39 13.65 -7.16
N PHE A 497 12.64 14.08 -6.96
CA PHE A 497 13.05 15.47 -7.09
C PHE A 497 13.39 15.88 -8.53
N SER A 498 13.28 14.97 -9.50
CA SER A 498 13.54 15.29 -10.90
C SER A 498 12.66 16.47 -11.38
N PRO A 499 13.25 17.54 -11.94
CA PRO A 499 12.49 18.61 -12.56
C PRO A 499 11.87 18.22 -13.91
N GLU A 500 12.31 17.08 -14.47
CA GLU A 500 11.84 16.58 -15.76
C GLU A 500 10.57 15.70 -15.62
N LEU A 501 10.28 15.23 -14.41
CA LEU A 501 9.20 14.28 -14.18
C LEU A 501 8.04 14.93 -13.41
N ILE A 502 6.83 14.71 -13.90
CA ILE A 502 5.58 15.05 -13.20
C ILE A 502 5.04 13.82 -12.47
N ILE A 503 4.31 14.03 -11.40
CA ILE A 503 3.52 12.96 -10.77
C ILE A 503 2.27 12.76 -11.62
N ALA A 504 2.21 11.66 -12.37
CA ALA A 504 1.10 11.32 -13.24
C ALA A 504 -0.10 10.77 -12.45
N GLY A 505 0.18 10.12 -11.33
CA GLY A 505 -0.83 9.59 -10.41
C GLY A 505 -0.16 9.03 -9.17
N ARG A 506 -0.91 9.00 -8.07
CA ARG A 506 -0.48 8.40 -6.82
C ARG A 506 -1.69 7.80 -6.11
N VAL A 507 -1.47 6.75 -5.35
CA VAL A 507 -2.51 6.10 -4.56
C VAL A 507 -1.94 5.73 -3.19
N THR A 508 -2.74 5.95 -2.16
CA THR A 508 -2.55 5.35 -0.84
C THR A 508 -3.61 4.25 -0.72
N PRO A 509 -3.22 2.97 -0.88
CA PRO A 509 -4.14 1.85 -0.72
C PRO A 509 -4.77 1.83 0.66
N LEU A 510 -5.72 0.93 0.88
CA LEU A 510 -6.20 0.67 2.23
C LEU A 510 -5.00 0.20 3.06
N TYR A 511 -4.76 0.87 4.18
CA TYR A 511 -3.62 0.58 5.03
C TYR A 511 -3.65 -0.88 5.53
N GLU A 512 -2.57 -1.63 5.27
CA GLU A 512 -2.46 -3.02 5.73
C GLU A 512 -1.74 -3.06 7.08
N PRO A 513 -2.43 -3.46 8.16
CA PRO A 513 -1.87 -3.41 9.51
C PRO A 513 -0.67 -4.34 9.75
N THR A 514 -0.49 -5.37 8.94
CA THR A 514 0.69 -6.25 8.99
C THR A 514 1.97 -5.46 8.76
N ARG A 515 1.92 -4.49 7.87
CA ARG A 515 3.05 -3.61 7.55
C ARG A 515 3.50 -2.75 8.74
N GLU A 516 2.60 -2.44 9.69
CA GLU A 516 3.00 -1.75 10.93
C GLU A 516 3.99 -2.58 11.75
N VAL A 517 3.80 -3.89 11.82
CA VAL A 517 4.72 -4.80 12.53
C VAL A 517 6.08 -4.84 11.82
N GLU A 518 6.07 -4.98 10.50
CA GLU A 518 7.29 -4.99 9.68
C GLU A 518 8.06 -3.68 9.80
N GLU A 519 7.39 -2.53 9.67
CA GLU A 519 8.01 -1.21 9.83
C GLU A 519 8.63 -1.03 11.23
N MET A 520 7.95 -1.45 12.29
CA MET A 520 8.49 -1.40 13.65
C MET A 520 9.79 -2.20 13.77
N VAL A 521 9.89 -3.35 13.12
CA VAL A 521 11.08 -4.21 13.11
C VAL A 521 12.21 -3.57 12.30
N PHE A 522 11.93 -3.10 11.08
CA PHE A 522 12.92 -2.47 10.21
C PHE A 522 13.44 -1.14 10.80
N ASP A 523 12.57 -0.31 11.36
CA ASP A 523 12.96 0.95 12.01
C ASP A 523 13.84 0.68 13.25
N HIS A 524 13.54 -0.37 14.02
CA HIS A 524 14.36 -0.75 15.16
C HIS A 524 15.74 -1.24 14.72
N PHE A 525 15.82 -2.02 13.64
CA PHE A 525 17.09 -2.43 13.07
C PHE A 525 17.90 -1.23 12.58
N SER A 526 17.27 -0.28 11.90
CA SER A 526 17.88 0.97 11.47
C SER A 526 18.47 1.75 12.65
N TYR A 527 17.65 1.95 13.68
CA TYR A 527 18.05 2.61 14.91
C TYR A 527 19.22 1.87 15.59
N GLY A 528 19.15 0.54 15.63
CA GLY A 528 20.21 -0.30 16.18
C GLY A 528 21.53 -0.19 15.41
N LEU A 529 21.48 -0.17 14.07
CA LEU A 529 22.68 0.05 13.25
C LEU A 529 23.33 1.40 13.53
N GLU A 530 22.53 2.45 13.74
CA GLU A 530 23.05 3.80 13.98
C GLU A 530 23.56 4.01 15.41
N ASN A 531 22.92 3.39 16.41
CA ASN A 531 23.15 3.70 17.82
C ASN A 531 23.82 2.59 18.63
N LYS A 532 23.84 1.36 18.13
CA LYS A 532 24.43 0.19 18.80
C LYS A 532 25.60 -0.38 17.99
N ILE A 533 26.48 -1.13 18.67
CA ILE A 533 27.51 -1.89 17.97
C ILE A 533 26.86 -3.12 17.34
N PHE A 534 26.84 -3.16 16.01
CA PHE A 534 26.39 -4.31 15.24
C PHE A 534 27.32 -5.52 15.50
N THR A 535 26.75 -6.56 16.08
CA THR A 535 27.46 -7.79 16.42
C THR A 535 26.50 -8.96 16.19
N PRO A 536 26.35 -9.44 14.95
CA PRO A 536 25.44 -10.53 14.65
C PRO A 536 25.85 -11.81 15.37
N SER A 537 24.85 -12.65 15.67
CA SER A 537 25.06 -13.93 16.33
C SER A 537 25.99 -14.83 15.52
N PRO A 538 26.73 -15.76 16.15
CA PRO A 538 27.53 -16.73 15.43
C PRO A 538 26.74 -17.55 14.40
N ASP A 539 25.49 -17.89 14.69
CA ASP A 539 24.63 -18.66 13.79
C ASP A 539 24.40 -17.98 12.44
N LEU A 540 24.34 -16.65 12.41
CA LEU A 540 24.22 -15.88 11.19
C LEU A 540 25.46 -16.05 10.29
N TYR A 541 26.65 -15.94 10.85
CA TYR A 541 27.90 -16.16 10.10
C TYR A 541 28.21 -17.63 9.86
N GLN A 542 27.67 -18.51 10.67
CA GLN A 542 27.81 -19.95 10.50
C GLN A 542 26.77 -20.55 9.54
N SER A 543 25.94 -19.72 8.91
CA SER A 543 24.97 -20.20 7.93
C SER A 543 25.67 -21.04 6.85
N LEU A 544 25.00 -22.09 6.37
CA LEU A 544 25.57 -22.99 5.35
C LEU A 544 26.06 -22.22 4.12
N ARG A 545 25.35 -21.15 3.75
CA ARG A 545 25.68 -20.30 2.60
C ARG A 545 27.00 -19.57 2.79
N VAL A 546 27.27 -18.99 3.96
CA VAL A 546 28.54 -18.32 4.27
C VAL A 546 29.68 -19.31 4.24
N LYS A 547 29.52 -20.48 4.84
CA LYS A 547 30.51 -21.56 4.79
C LYS A 547 30.76 -22.06 3.37
N LEU A 548 29.76 -22.17 2.55
CA LEU A 548 29.88 -22.51 1.13
C LEU A 548 30.63 -21.43 0.35
N ALA A 549 30.38 -20.15 0.65
CA ALA A 549 31.07 -19.02 0.04
C ALA A 549 32.57 -19.04 0.41
N GLU A 550 32.91 -19.25 1.68
CA GLU A 550 34.31 -19.40 2.16
C GLU A 550 35.02 -20.59 1.49
N ALA A 551 34.32 -21.72 1.36
CA ALA A 551 34.86 -22.88 0.65
C ALA A 551 35.01 -22.63 -0.87
N ALA A 552 34.11 -21.86 -1.45
CA ALA A 552 34.10 -21.52 -2.86
C ALA A 552 35.22 -20.55 -3.26
N GLU A 553 35.74 -19.70 -2.35
CA GLU A 553 36.89 -18.83 -2.64
C GLU A 553 38.12 -19.61 -3.12
N GLN A 554 38.25 -20.84 -2.67
CA GLN A 554 39.36 -21.74 -3.05
C GLN A 554 39.06 -22.60 -4.29
N ASN A 555 37.84 -22.55 -4.82
CA ASN A 555 37.40 -23.37 -5.95
C ASN A 555 36.61 -22.56 -6.99
N PRO A 556 37.22 -22.16 -8.11
CA PRO A 556 36.59 -21.30 -9.10
C PRO A 556 35.27 -21.85 -9.69
N VAL A 557 35.15 -23.19 -9.82
CA VAL A 557 33.92 -23.82 -10.36
C VAL A 557 32.77 -23.70 -9.35
N LEU A 558 33.08 -23.95 -8.06
CA LEU A 558 32.07 -23.79 -7.01
C LEU A 558 31.69 -22.32 -6.82
N ALA A 559 32.67 -21.40 -6.89
CA ALA A 559 32.42 -19.97 -6.83
C ALA A 559 31.48 -19.51 -7.94
N GLU A 560 31.70 -19.93 -9.20
CA GLU A 560 30.85 -19.58 -10.32
C GLU A 560 29.43 -20.18 -10.19
N ALA A 561 29.33 -21.43 -9.74
CA ALA A 561 28.03 -22.07 -9.52
C ALA A 561 27.23 -21.34 -8.39
N LEU A 562 27.89 -20.95 -7.30
CA LEU A 562 27.26 -20.24 -6.20
C LEU A 562 26.84 -18.82 -6.62
N ARG A 563 27.70 -18.11 -7.36
CA ARG A 563 27.39 -16.78 -7.89
C ARG A 563 26.16 -16.80 -8.79
N LYS A 564 26.05 -17.80 -9.67
CA LYS A 564 24.90 -17.95 -10.55
C LYS A 564 23.62 -18.25 -9.76
N LYS A 565 23.71 -19.15 -8.78
CA LYS A 565 22.56 -19.53 -7.94
C LYS A 565 22.06 -18.35 -7.09
N GLU A 566 22.96 -17.59 -6.50
CA GLU A 566 22.62 -16.50 -5.57
C GLU A 566 22.61 -15.12 -6.24
N ASN A 567 22.66 -15.06 -7.56
CA ASN A 567 22.66 -13.84 -8.37
C ASN A 567 23.75 -12.82 -7.99
N ILE A 568 24.96 -13.30 -7.62
CA ILE A 568 26.08 -12.46 -7.17
C ILE A 568 26.99 -12.13 -8.35
N GLY A 569 27.27 -10.84 -8.57
CA GLY A 569 28.22 -10.38 -9.59
C GLY A 569 29.65 -10.93 -9.39
N ARG A 570 30.36 -11.21 -10.48
CA ARG A 570 31.72 -11.80 -10.43
C ARG A 570 32.74 -10.93 -9.71
N GLU A 571 32.55 -9.63 -9.71
CA GLU A 571 33.44 -8.63 -9.10
C GLU A 571 33.14 -8.37 -7.62
N MET A 572 32.08 -8.95 -7.09
CA MET A 572 31.75 -8.83 -5.68
C MET A 572 32.51 -9.87 -4.88
N ASP A 573 32.94 -9.49 -3.69
CA ASP A 573 33.44 -10.45 -2.70
C ASP A 573 32.31 -11.45 -2.36
N LEU A 574 32.55 -12.72 -2.60
CA LEU A 574 31.53 -13.75 -2.46
C LEU A 574 31.09 -13.95 -1.00
N VAL A 575 32.08 -13.87 -0.07
CA VAL A 575 31.81 -14.02 1.36
C VAL A 575 31.07 -12.80 1.91
N ALA A 576 31.48 -11.60 1.49
CA ALA A 576 30.79 -10.37 1.87
C ALA A 576 29.34 -10.36 1.35
N ALA A 577 29.11 -10.77 0.11
CA ALA A 577 27.78 -10.90 -0.45
C ALA A 577 26.93 -11.93 0.31
N ALA A 578 27.49 -13.10 0.61
CA ALA A 578 26.80 -14.14 1.37
C ALA A 578 26.45 -13.69 2.80
N LYS A 579 27.34 -12.95 3.47
CA LYS A 579 27.09 -12.36 4.80
C LYS A 579 25.96 -11.33 4.76
N THR A 580 25.99 -10.44 3.76
CA THR A 580 24.96 -9.41 3.60
C THR A 580 23.60 -10.03 3.35
N GLN A 581 23.53 -11.02 2.44
CA GLN A 581 22.29 -11.73 2.18
C GLN A 581 21.78 -12.46 3.43
N ALA A 582 22.67 -13.09 4.21
CA ALA A 582 22.29 -13.74 5.45
C ALA A 582 21.71 -12.75 6.48
N VAL A 583 22.26 -11.53 6.57
CA VAL A 583 21.70 -10.47 7.42
C VAL A 583 20.33 -10.03 6.94
N VAL A 584 20.17 -9.76 5.64
CA VAL A 584 18.90 -9.33 5.06
C VAL A 584 17.83 -10.41 5.23
N GLU A 585 18.16 -11.67 4.89
CA GLU A 585 17.21 -12.79 5.05
C GLU A 585 16.79 -13.02 6.50
N THR A 586 17.72 -12.87 7.45
CA THR A 586 17.37 -12.99 8.87
C THR A 586 16.48 -11.84 9.32
N LEU A 587 16.74 -10.62 8.83
CA LEU A 587 15.92 -9.47 9.12
C LEU A 587 14.50 -9.63 8.54
N ASP A 588 14.39 -10.11 7.29
CA ASP A 588 13.13 -10.41 6.64
C ASP A 588 12.37 -11.54 7.38
N GLU A 589 13.09 -12.63 7.77
CA GLU A 589 12.51 -13.72 8.56
C GLU A 589 11.88 -13.21 9.86
N VAL A 590 12.55 -12.33 10.58
CA VAL A 590 12.03 -11.73 11.81
C VAL A 590 10.83 -10.82 11.52
N ALA A 591 10.95 -9.92 10.55
CA ALA A 591 9.89 -8.97 10.23
C ALA A 591 8.61 -9.68 9.75
N TYR A 592 8.73 -10.53 8.74
CA TYR A 592 7.59 -11.25 8.16
C TYR A 592 7.07 -12.32 9.12
N GLY A 593 7.92 -13.03 9.85
CA GLY A 593 7.49 -14.02 10.84
C GLY A 593 6.62 -13.42 11.94
N HIS A 594 6.93 -12.21 12.42
CA HIS A 594 6.10 -11.52 13.41
C HIS A 594 4.85 -10.89 12.80
N SER A 595 4.87 -10.42 11.55
CA SER A 595 3.69 -9.93 10.85
C SER A 595 2.70 -11.06 10.54
N ASP A 596 3.17 -12.24 10.17
CA ASP A 596 2.35 -13.44 9.99
C ASP A 596 1.67 -13.87 11.30
N LEU A 597 2.45 -13.90 12.40
CA LEU A 597 1.91 -14.19 13.72
C LEU A 597 0.85 -13.17 14.15
N PHE A 598 1.03 -11.90 13.85
CA PHE A 598 0.02 -10.86 14.07
C PHE A 598 -1.27 -11.19 13.30
N THR A 599 -1.17 -11.50 12.00
CA THR A 599 -2.31 -11.83 11.14
C THR A 599 -3.08 -13.02 11.67
N MET A 600 -2.36 -14.10 12.02
CA MET A 600 -2.94 -15.31 12.59
C MET A 600 -3.59 -15.04 13.95
N ALA A 601 -2.97 -14.25 14.82
CA ALA A 601 -3.51 -13.90 16.12
C ALA A 601 -4.77 -13.03 16.01
N ARG A 602 -4.77 -12.06 15.11
CA ARG A 602 -5.95 -11.23 14.81
C ARG A 602 -7.12 -12.10 14.38
N PHE A 603 -6.89 -13.02 13.43
CA PHE A 603 -7.90 -13.98 12.99
C PHE A 603 -8.38 -14.85 14.15
N ALA A 604 -7.49 -15.44 14.93
CA ALA A 604 -7.81 -16.32 16.04
C ALA A 604 -8.66 -15.63 17.12
N VAL A 605 -8.39 -14.34 17.40
CA VAL A 605 -9.14 -13.56 18.41
C VAL A 605 -10.49 -13.09 17.87
N THR A 606 -10.62 -12.81 16.58
CA THR A 606 -11.88 -12.32 15.99
C THR A 606 -12.80 -13.45 15.50
N CYS A 607 -12.27 -14.65 15.24
CA CYS A 607 -13.05 -15.79 14.80
C CYS A 607 -13.96 -16.31 15.95
N GLY A 608 -15.27 -16.40 15.72
CA GLY A 608 -16.22 -16.84 16.75
C GLY A 608 -16.03 -18.31 17.14
N ASP A 609 -15.95 -19.21 16.16
CA ASP A 609 -15.91 -20.66 16.36
C ASP A 609 -14.80 -21.30 15.52
N LEU A 610 -13.67 -21.62 16.16
CA LEU A 610 -12.54 -22.28 15.53
C LEU A 610 -12.82 -23.73 15.13
N ASP A 611 -13.81 -24.38 15.74
CA ASP A 611 -14.14 -25.80 15.47
C ASP A 611 -14.82 -25.97 14.09
N ARG A 612 -15.31 -24.92 13.49
CA ARG A 612 -15.86 -24.92 12.12
C ARG A 612 -14.81 -24.82 11.01
N LEU A 613 -13.60 -24.40 11.34
CA LEU A 613 -12.54 -24.15 10.35
C LEU A 613 -12.13 -25.37 9.51
N PRO A 614 -12.09 -26.61 10.05
CA PRO A 614 -11.82 -27.78 9.22
C PRO A 614 -12.84 -27.97 8.09
N GLY A 615 -14.12 -27.65 8.33
CA GLY A 615 -15.18 -27.67 7.32
C GLY A 615 -15.02 -26.59 6.22
N LEU A 616 -14.16 -25.59 6.46
CA LEU A 616 -13.80 -24.51 5.52
C LEU A 616 -12.44 -24.72 4.85
N GLY A 617 -11.82 -25.90 5.02
CA GLY A 617 -10.57 -26.26 4.36
C GLY A 617 -9.29 -25.99 5.16
N TYR A 618 -9.38 -25.50 6.39
CA TYR A 618 -8.19 -25.31 7.25
C TYR A 618 -7.69 -26.65 7.79
N SER A 619 -6.37 -26.85 7.80
CA SER A 619 -5.78 -28.07 8.36
C SER A 619 -5.90 -28.10 9.89
N SER A 620 -5.84 -29.31 10.46
CA SER A 620 -5.86 -29.49 11.92
C SER A 620 -4.70 -28.76 12.61
N GLU A 621 -3.55 -28.67 11.95
CA GLU A 621 -2.37 -27.97 12.45
C GLU A 621 -2.61 -26.45 12.49
N GLN A 622 -3.19 -25.86 11.46
CA GLN A 622 -3.57 -24.44 11.44
C GLN A 622 -4.60 -24.12 12.54
N VAL A 623 -5.59 -24.97 12.72
CA VAL A 623 -6.60 -24.78 13.78
C VAL A 623 -5.98 -24.82 15.17
N GLU A 624 -5.02 -25.73 15.40
CA GLU A 624 -4.31 -25.80 16.68
C GLU A 624 -3.42 -24.58 16.92
N GLN A 625 -2.77 -24.06 15.90
CA GLN A 625 -2.03 -22.78 15.97
C GLN A 625 -2.97 -21.63 16.35
N PHE A 626 -4.16 -21.54 15.76
CA PHE A 626 -5.15 -20.53 16.12
C PHE A 626 -5.63 -20.68 17.57
N ARG A 627 -5.81 -21.90 18.07
CA ARG A 627 -6.15 -22.14 19.49
C ARG A 627 -5.06 -21.65 20.43
N MET A 628 -3.78 -21.96 20.12
CA MET A 628 -2.65 -21.50 20.92
C MET A 628 -2.56 -19.98 20.93
N LEU A 629 -2.73 -19.32 19.77
CA LEU A 629 -2.72 -17.87 19.66
C LEU A 629 -3.88 -17.22 20.40
N ARG A 630 -5.10 -17.78 20.31
CA ARG A 630 -6.26 -17.34 21.09
C ARG A 630 -6.01 -17.46 22.60
N GLN A 631 -5.42 -18.57 23.04
CA GLN A 631 -5.06 -18.76 24.45
C GLN A 631 -4.01 -17.74 24.91
N ARG A 632 -3.00 -17.46 24.08
CA ARG A 632 -1.99 -16.42 24.36
C ARG A 632 -2.61 -15.04 24.56
N HIS A 633 -3.67 -14.73 23.82
CA HIS A 633 -4.38 -13.46 23.86
C HIS A 633 -5.79 -13.57 24.48
N GLN A 634 -5.95 -14.45 25.48
CA GLN A 634 -7.27 -14.78 26.08
C GLN A 634 -8.01 -13.54 26.62
N ASP A 635 -7.30 -12.59 27.25
CA ASP A 635 -7.91 -11.34 27.75
C ASP A 635 -8.49 -10.48 26.60
N LEU A 636 -7.75 -10.35 25.50
CA LEU A 636 -8.21 -9.62 24.32
C LEU A 636 -9.41 -10.32 23.67
N TYR A 637 -9.39 -11.65 23.57
CA TYR A 637 -10.48 -12.43 23.04
C TYR A 637 -11.77 -12.26 23.88
N GLU A 638 -11.68 -12.39 25.21
CA GLU A 638 -12.83 -12.23 26.09
C GLU A 638 -13.42 -10.81 26.04
N ARG A 639 -12.58 -9.80 25.99
CA ARG A 639 -13.01 -8.39 25.87
C ARG A 639 -13.65 -8.12 24.52
N PHE A 640 -13.09 -8.68 23.44
CA PHE A 640 -13.64 -8.57 22.09
C PHE A 640 -15.00 -9.26 22.01
N LEU A 641 -15.11 -10.50 22.52
CA LEU A 641 -16.37 -11.27 22.55
C LEU A 641 -17.47 -10.57 23.35
N LYS A 642 -17.10 -9.92 24.48
CA LYS A 642 -18.02 -9.13 25.31
C LYS A 642 -18.37 -7.76 24.70
N GLY A 643 -17.80 -7.39 23.55
CA GLY A 643 -17.99 -6.09 22.93
C GLY A 643 -17.37 -4.90 23.69
N THR A 644 -16.46 -5.17 24.64
CA THR A 644 -15.74 -4.15 25.43
C THR A 644 -14.38 -3.77 24.83
N LEU A 645 -13.99 -4.42 23.75
CA LEU A 645 -12.79 -4.11 22.96
C LEU A 645 -13.19 -4.00 21.50
N MET A 646 -12.92 -2.84 20.90
CA MET A 646 -13.19 -2.62 19.47
C MET A 646 -12.11 -3.29 18.60
N ALA A 647 -12.44 -3.63 17.34
CA ALA A 647 -11.51 -4.25 16.40
C ALA A 647 -10.20 -3.43 16.22
N ARG A 648 -10.31 -2.10 16.23
CA ARG A 648 -9.17 -1.20 16.19
C ARG A 648 -8.26 -1.33 17.41
N ASP A 649 -8.83 -1.30 18.61
CA ASP A 649 -8.03 -1.36 19.84
C ASP A 649 -7.36 -2.73 19.99
N LEU A 650 -8.04 -3.79 19.55
CA LEU A 650 -7.47 -5.13 19.40
C LEU A 650 -6.25 -5.09 18.44
N ARG A 651 -6.42 -4.49 17.25
CA ARG A 651 -5.34 -4.35 16.28
C ARG A 651 -4.13 -3.64 16.87
N VAL A 652 -4.33 -2.47 17.48
CA VAL A 652 -3.25 -1.70 18.10
C VAL A 652 -2.51 -2.50 19.18
N ALA A 653 -3.26 -3.24 20.02
CA ALA A 653 -2.65 -4.09 21.05
C ALA A 653 -1.81 -5.23 20.45
N LEU A 654 -2.29 -5.87 19.38
CA LEU A 654 -1.57 -6.97 18.72
C LEU A 654 -0.36 -6.47 17.93
N VAL A 655 -0.48 -5.36 17.18
CA VAL A 655 0.65 -4.73 16.47
C VAL A 655 1.76 -4.39 17.46
N LYS A 656 1.42 -3.75 18.57
CA LYS A 656 2.40 -3.43 19.62
C LYS A 656 3.07 -4.69 20.16
N TYR A 657 2.30 -5.73 20.48
CA TYR A 657 2.83 -6.96 21.03
C TYR A 657 3.82 -7.63 20.08
N TYR A 658 3.44 -7.86 18.82
CA TYR A 658 4.30 -8.55 17.86
C TYR A 658 5.46 -7.68 17.37
N GLY A 659 5.27 -6.37 17.26
CA GLY A 659 6.37 -5.44 16.97
C GLY A 659 7.44 -5.43 18.07
N GLU A 660 7.05 -5.42 19.34
CA GLU A 660 8.01 -5.49 20.46
C GLU A 660 8.71 -6.86 20.51
N GLN A 661 8.02 -7.97 20.22
CA GLN A 661 8.66 -9.28 20.13
C GLN A 661 9.70 -9.33 18.99
N GLY A 662 9.38 -8.74 17.83
CA GLY A 662 10.33 -8.62 16.72
C GLY A 662 11.57 -7.82 17.08
N LYS A 663 11.41 -6.69 17.77
CA LYS A 663 12.54 -5.88 18.27
C LYS A 663 13.43 -6.64 19.24
N GLU A 664 12.84 -7.34 20.21
CA GLU A 664 13.58 -8.18 21.15
C GLU A 664 14.37 -9.30 20.45
N GLU A 665 13.80 -9.87 19.39
CA GLU A 665 14.49 -10.88 18.60
C GLU A 665 15.65 -10.28 17.82
N LEU A 666 15.50 -9.10 17.22
CA LEU A 666 16.58 -8.38 16.55
C LEU A 666 17.73 -8.05 17.50
N ASP A 667 17.42 -7.58 18.72
CA ASP A 667 18.44 -7.27 19.72
C ASP A 667 19.30 -8.50 20.05
N ARG A 668 18.69 -9.68 20.16
CA ARG A 668 19.42 -10.95 20.38
C ARG A 668 20.27 -11.38 19.20
N ARG A 669 19.83 -11.10 17.95
CA ARG A 669 20.51 -11.58 16.74
C ARG A 669 21.59 -10.63 16.23
N PHE A 670 21.42 -9.32 16.39
CA PHE A 670 22.24 -8.32 15.72
C PHE A 670 22.95 -7.34 16.64
N PHE A 671 22.49 -7.16 17.87
CA PHE A 671 23.03 -6.13 18.75
C PHE A 671 23.45 -6.71 20.10
N ARG A 672 24.52 -6.13 20.69
CA ARG A 672 24.88 -6.45 22.07
C ARG A 672 23.89 -5.79 23.01
N GLU A 673 23.49 -6.50 24.06
CA GLU A 673 22.89 -5.86 25.22
C GLU A 673 23.91 -4.86 25.80
N GLN A 674 23.48 -3.63 26.03
CA GLN A 674 24.31 -2.61 26.68
C GLN A 674 24.42 -2.89 28.15
#